data_63ea0add495a5a2354a35b14722176dd
#
_entry.id   63ea0add495a5a2354a35b14722176dd
#
_cell.length_a   1.000
_cell.length_b   1.000
_cell.length_c   1.000
_cell.angle_alpha   90.00
_cell.angle_beta   90.00
_cell.angle_gamma   90.00
#
_symmetry.space_group_name_H-M   'P 1'
#
loop_
_entity.id
_entity.type
_entity.pdbx_description
1 polymer ?
#
loop_
_entity_poly.entity_id
_entity_poly.type
_entity_poly.pdbx_seq_one_letter_code
_entity_poly.pdbx_strand_id
1 'polypeptide(L)'
;MNTSNKIGYWKTDENCLPCFEYTGKIPYKAMLENGADVKLPEDPWFLLGNYHITLFTHISGEYELISGQRSWGRLNQGNVPNSGSNYSSIVTDGNEIRLTGLDSIAADEEKTKRTFGCGFAEYNYCCNSTDIVRKLSVKPSQDPYDGTSAFLLTFTVKNNGDTEKDYTYKEQLGVNYREIQFQSYHEEHLKAKCIYKPFVNGRIAAVKISTKTNEPMKPAREEMSRYEFYPPSPFMCDISNCGEMSASDNSLEAVFSFKLAPQEEKQFQLIIGFAMSGEIDEMEAASNKLKCGKDNFGNEWKKILPNFENEPDIELKRELVWHAYCLEAMATYSEYYRETKIPQGTIYDYFWGQHASARDNFQHALPLVHFDPKLAKSVLRYMLKRTTPFGEMRLIEMGNGFAYNDRYFTSDQQLYYFILLTEYLNVTKDYGFLSEKIMPYPANDMKEKTVLELTKACFVFLRDTIGRGVHGLINLMNSDWWDSIYYMESVPYNVVFFTGESHMNTAMAVCTLDKLAEELTKATEFLVDCRTVLGMLSKSIGLYREELLHAFMKDMGKRKFPRRMYWNGKAYGENNMFLEPQGFTLQIKELPDERKKELYEEMKSRVYNGEVIGARQQEAPEFSGNPEWDMGSRDNGGFWYSLNGPVIQGVATFDKEEAKRLLHNMTFGNMSEHFPGYWCCYWSAADTVESSLVPGSGLADQSMEYWKIPVYCAHPHAWILYCYYKIRNQNT
;
A
#
# COMPACT_ATOMS: atom_id res chain seq x y z
N MET A 1 15.50 2.89 29.77
CA MET A 1 14.27 2.61 29.03
C MET A 1 13.83 1.17 29.37
N ASN A 2 12.54 1.00 29.65
CA ASN A 2 12.02 -0.29 30.09
C ASN A 2 11.95 -1.24 28.88
N THR A 3 12.85 -2.20 28.77
CA THR A 3 12.87 -3.24 27.72
C THR A 3 11.70 -4.23 27.83
N SER A 4 10.81 -4.06 28.82
CA SER A 4 9.74 -5.01 29.14
C SER A 4 8.51 -4.94 28.21
N ASN A 5 8.45 -4.01 27.26
CA ASN A 5 7.27 -3.82 26.40
C ASN A 5 7.55 -4.08 24.90
N LYS A 6 8.73 -4.55 24.53
CA LYS A 6 9.01 -4.92 23.13
C LYS A 6 8.23 -6.16 22.74
N ILE A 7 7.62 -6.14 21.56
CA ILE A 7 6.79 -7.24 21.03
C ILE A 7 7.62 -8.30 20.27
N GLY A 8 8.93 -8.12 20.16
CA GLY A 8 9.81 -9.04 19.48
C GLY A 8 11.13 -8.40 19.05
N TYR A 9 11.80 -9.05 18.13
CA TYR A 9 13.08 -8.57 17.60
C TYR A 9 13.31 -8.99 16.14
N TRP A 10 14.07 -8.18 15.44
CA TRP A 10 14.51 -8.46 14.08
C TRP A 10 15.69 -9.43 14.06
N LYS A 11 15.70 -10.31 13.08
CA LYS A 11 16.80 -11.20 12.71
C LYS A 11 16.86 -11.35 11.19
N THR A 12 17.81 -12.12 10.70
CA THR A 12 17.88 -12.52 9.29
C THR A 12 17.54 -14.00 9.16
N ASP A 13 16.85 -14.35 8.09
CA ASP A 13 16.58 -15.73 7.72
C ASP A 13 17.82 -16.41 7.07
N GLU A 14 17.67 -17.65 6.63
CA GLU A 14 18.72 -18.42 5.95
C GLU A 14 19.16 -17.82 4.62
N ASN A 15 18.33 -16.97 3.98
CA ASN A 15 18.62 -16.25 2.74
C ASN A 15 19.24 -14.87 3.00
N CYS A 16 19.53 -14.53 4.26
CA CYS A 16 19.97 -13.21 4.69
C CYS A 16 18.93 -12.08 4.45
N LEU A 17 17.64 -12.42 4.42
CA LEU A 17 16.55 -11.46 4.35
C LEU A 17 16.01 -11.13 5.74
N PRO A 18 15.45 -9.93 5.94
CA PRO A 18 14.83 -9.54 7.21
C PRO A 18 13.70 -10.49 7.61
N CYS A 19 13.69 -10.88 8.88
CA CYS A 19 12.54 -11.51 9.49
C CYS A 19 12.40 -11.08 10.96
N PHE A 20 11.16 -11.07 11.45
CA PHE A 20 10.80 -10.64 12.79
C PHE A 20 10.33 -11.83 13.62
N GLU A 21 10.91 -12.05 14.78
CA GLU A 21 10.43 -13.02 15.76
C GLU A 21 9.53 -12.32 16.75
N TYR A 22 8.23 -12.67 16.73
CA TYR A 22 7.24 -12.08 17.60
C TYR A 22 7.24 -12.79 18.96
N THR A 23 7.43 -12.03 20.03
CA THR A 23 7.45 -12.50 21.43
C THR A 23 6.49 -11.71 22.32
N GLY A 24 5.66 -10.86 21.71
CA GLY A 24 4.70 -10.02 22.42
C GLY A 24 3.54 -10.83 23.00
N LYS A 25 2.81 -10.20 23.91
CA LYS A 25 1.56 -10.76 24.41
C LYS A 25 0.51 -10.79 23.30
N ILE A 26 -0.39 -11.76 23.38
CA ILE A 26 -1.53 -11.87 22.48
C ILE A 26 -2.67 -11.06 23.06
N PRO A 27 -3.05 -9.94 22.47
CA PRO A 27 -4.05 -9.03 23.04
C PRO A 27 -5.41 -9.70 23.24
N TYR A 28 -5.78 -10.58 22.32
CA TYR A 28 -7.06 -11.29 22.36
C TYR A 28 -7.24 -12.24 23.55
N LYS A 29 -6.13 -12.73 24.13
CA LYS A 29 -6.23 -13.54 25.35
C LYS A 29 -6.85 -12.74 26.50
N ALA A 30 -6.44 -11.49 26.65
CA ALA A 30 -7.03 -10.59 27.63
C ALA A 30 -8.51 -10.28 27.32
N MET A 31 -8.88 -10.16 26.05
CA MET A 31 -10.26 -9.96 25.62
C MET A 31 -11.14 -11.18 25.94
N LEU A 32 -10.65 -12.40 25.65
CA LEU A 32 -11.36 -13.65 25.98
C LEU A 32 -11.53 -13.84 27.48
N GLU A 33 -10.52 -13.48 28.28
CA GLU A 33 -10.56 -13.65 29.74
C GLU A 33 -11.36 -12.57 30.47
N ASN A 34 -11.32 -11.33 29.99
CA ASN A 34 -11.83 -10.16 30.70
C ASN A 34 -12.90 -9.37 29.93
N GLY A 35 -13.21 -9.74 28.69
CA GLY A 35 -14.13 -8.98 27.83
C GLY A 35 -13.62 -7.59 27.42
N ALA A 36 -12.31 -7.35 27.52
CA ALA A 36 -11.70 -6.08 27.16
C ALA A 36 -11.60 -5.93 25.63
N ASP A 37 -11.87 -4.73 25.12
CA ASP A 37 -11.64 -4.41 23.71
C ASP A 37 -10.14 -4.37 23.43
N VAL A 38 -9.74 -4.95 22.28
CA VAL A 38 -8.39 -4.88 21.77
C VAL A 38 -8.28 -3.72 20.81
N LYS A 39 -7.30 -2.86 21.02
CA LYS A 39 -6.99 -1.76 20.10
C LYS A 39 -6.28 -2.28 18.86
N LEU A 40 -6.64 -1.77 17.68
CA LEU A 40 -6.06 -2.20 16.40
C LEU A 40 -4.54 -2.10 16.32
N PRO A 41 -3.89 -1.04 16.83
CA PRO A 41 -2.43 -0.98 16.87
C PRO A 41 -1.78 -2.08 17.72
N GLU A 42 -2.57 -2.77 18.54
CA GLU A 42 -2.18 -3.89 19.40
C GLU A 42 -2.59 -5.25 18.82
N ASP A 43 -3.30 -5.28 17.68
CA ASP A 43 -3.83 -6.47 17.01
C ASP A 43 -2.94 -6.86 15.81
N PRO A 44 -1.87 -7.67 16.01
CA PRO A 44 -0.81 -7.85 15.03
C PRO A 44 -1.22 -8.69 13.83
N TRP A 45 -1.13 -8.09 12.66
CA TRP A 45 -1.28 -8.72 11.36
C TRP A 45 0.00 -8.59 10.55
N PHE A 46 0.25 -9.56 9.69
CA PHE A 46 1.42 -9.63 8.85
C PHE A 46 1.02 -9.82 7.39
N LEU A 47 1.65 -9.03 6.49
CA LEU A 47 1.36 -9.03 5.07
C LEU A 47 2.29 -9.98 4.31
N LEU A 48 1.71 -10.89 3.57
CA LEU A 48 2.35 -11.64 2.50
C LEU A 48 1.65 -11.33 1.19
N GLY A 49 2.37 -11.17 0.12
CA GLY A 49 1.74 -10.87 -1.17
C GLY A 49 2.68 -10.99 -2.34
N ASN A 50 2.08 -11.10 -3.47
CA ASN A 50 2.66 -10.83 -4.78
C ASN A 50 1.61 -10.06 -5.57
N TYR A 51 1.82 -9.77 -6.83
CA TYR A 51 0.89 -8.94 -7.59
C TYR A 51 -0.51 -9.56 -7.80
N HIS A 52 -0.66 -10.84 -7.54
CA HIS A 52 -1.89 -11.61 -7.83
C HIS A 52 -2.63 -12.13 -6.61
N ILE A 53 -2.00 -12.12 -5.44
CA ILE A 53 -2.62 -12.48 -4.16
C ILE A 53 -2.05 -11.63 -3.04
N THR A 54 -2.91 -11.25 -2.10
CA THR A 54 -2.56 -10.67 -0.83
C THR A 54 -3.07 -11.57 0.29
N LEU A 55 -2.21 -11.88 1.24
CA LEU A 55 -2.47 -12.73 2.39
C LEU A 55 -2.13 -11.95 3.65
N PHE A 56 -3.14 -11.60 4.44
CA PHE A 56 -2.92 -11.10 5.80
C PHE A 56 -2.98 -12.26 6.77
N THR A 57 -1.90 -12.51 7.49
CA THR A 57 -1.83 -13.55 8.50
C THR A 57 -1.71 -12.95 9.89
N HIS A 58 -2.46 -13.48 10.84
CA HIS A 58 -2.54 -13.02 12.22
C HIS A 58 -1.61 -13.84 13.12
N ILE A 59 -1.20 -13.28 14.26
CA ILE A 59 -0.40 -14.01 15.26
C ILE A 59 -1.08 -15.26 15.80
N SER A 60 -2.41 -15.36 15.70
CA SER A 60 -3.19 -16.57 16.02
C SER A 60 -3.13 -17.67 14.96
N GLY A 61 -2.34 -17.52 13.89
CA GLY A 61 -2.24 -18.48 12.80
C GLY A 61 -3.36 -18.42 11.77
N GLU A 62 -4.35 -17.58 11.98
CA GLU A 62 -5.42 -17.29 11.00
C GLU A 62 -4.90 -16.42 9.86
N TYR A 63 -5.56 -16.50 8.71
CA TYR A 63 -5.27 -15.64 7.57
C TYR A 63 -6.53 -15.20 6.82
N GLU A 64 -6.44 -14.05 6.19
CA GLU A 64 -7.38 -13.56 5.18
C GLU A 64 -6.73 -13.59 3.81
N LEU A 65 -7.50 -13.99 2.80
CA LEU A 65 -7.07 -14.01 1.40
C LEU A 65 -7.75 -12.89 0.63
N ILE A 66 -6.97 -12.13 -0.13
CA ILE A 66 -7.47 -11.07 -1.00
C ILE A 66 -6.95 -11.31 -2.42
N SER A 67 -7.86 -11.33 -3.39
CA SER A 67 -7.52 -11.25 -4.80
C SER A 67 -7.65 -9.79 -5.25
N GLY A 68 -6.54 -9.11 -5.43
CA GLY A 68 -6.52 -7.74 -5.90
C GLY A 68 -6.81 -7.54 -7.38
N GLN A 69 -6.95 -8.62 -8.16
CA GLN A 69 -7.12 -8.55 -9.60
C GLN A 69 -8.50 -8.09 -10.05
N ARG A 70 -9.51 -8.27 -9.17
CA ARG A 70 -10.90 -7.88 -9.37
C ARG A 70 -11.42 -7.15 -8.14
N SER A 71 -12.49 -6.40 -8.26
CA SER A 71 -13.11 -5.67 -7.14
C SER A 71 -13.66 -6.54 -6.02
N TRP A 72 -13.77 -7.82 -6.24
CA TRP A 72 -14.34 -8.80 -5.30
C TRP A 72 -13.28 -9.79 -4.87
N GLY A 73 -12.75 -9.68 -3.76
CA GLY A 73 -11.70 -10.62 -3.58
C GLY A 73 -11.31 -10.97 -2.15
N ARG A 74 -12.09 -10.58 -1.15
CA ARG A 74 -11.74 -10.89 0.22
C ARG A 74 -12.48 -12.10 0.73
N LEU A 75 -11.72 -13.14 1.13
CA LEU A 75 -12.23 -14.26 1.90
C LEU A 75 -11.87 -14.11 3.36
N ASN A 76 -12.85 -14.15 4.25
CA ASN A 76 -12.66 -14.30 5.68
C ASN A 76 -13.78 -15.16 6.31
N GLN A 77 -13.60 -15.57 7.55
CA GLN A 77 -14.62 -16.32 8.28
C GLN A 77 -15.62 -15.40 9.00
N GLY A 78 -16.89 -15.75 8.88
CA GLY A 78 -17.95 -15.25 9.76
C GLY A 78 -18.20 -13.74 9.69
N ASN A 79 -18.91 -13.21 10.70
CA ASN A 79 -19.36 -11.82 10.78
C ASN A 79 -18.44 -10.93 11.61
N VAL A 80 -17.33 -11.45 12.10
CA VAL A 80 -16.40 -10.71 12.95
C VAL A 80 -15.35 -10.06 12.05
N PRO A 81 -15.17 -8.73 12.12
CA PRO A 81 -14.05 -8.08 11.49
C PRO A 81 -12.74 -8.71 11.97
N ASN A 82 -11.76 -8.83 11.07
CA ASN A 82 -10.43 -9.40 11.33
C ASN A 82 -10.42 -10.87 11.80
N SER A 83 -11.48 -11.63 11.54
CA SER A 83 -11.39 -13.09 11.65
C SER A 83 -10.85 -13.66 10.35
N GLY A 84 -9.86 -14.52 10.43
CA GLY A 84 -9.28 -15.20 9.28
C GLY A 84 -10.29 -16.03 8.48
N SER A 85 -9.86 -16.58 7.37
CA SER A 85 -10.68 -17.43 6.48
C SER A 85 -10.45 -18.92 6.71
N ASN A 86 -9.58 -19.31 7.64
CA ASN A 86 -9.16 -20.69 7.82
C ASN A 86 -9.36 -21.25 9.22
N TYR A 87 -9.48 -22.56 9.26
CA TYR A 87 -9.45 -23.36 10.49
C TYR A 87 -8.45 -24.50 10.31
N SER A 88 -7.54 -24.65 11.28
CA SER A 88 -6.54 -25.73 11.25
C SER A 88 -6.50 -26.43 12.59
N SER A 89 -6.45 -27.76 12.57
CA SER A 89 -6.32 -28.57 13.78
C SER A 89 -5.51 -29.86 13.52
N ILE A 90 -5.03 -30.47 14.60
CA ILE A 90 -4.44 -31.78 14.58
C ILE A 90 -5.04 -32.64 15.70
N VAL A 91 -5.39 -33.87 15.39
CA VAL A 91 -5.83 -34.87 16.35
C VAL A 91 -4.69 -35.84 16.60
N THR A 92 -4.35 -36.08 17.88
CA THR A 92 -3.40 -37.08 18.33
C THR A 92 -3.82 -37.60 19.69
N ASP A 93 -3.63 -38.89 19.96
CA ASP A 93 -4.04 -39.56 21.19
C ASP A 93 -5.51 -39.30 21.56
N GLY A 94 -6.40 -39.18 20.55
CA GLY A 94 -7.84 -38.92 20.71
C GLY A 94 -8.19 -37.49 21.11
N ASN A 95 -7.22 -36.56 21.19
CA ASN A 95 -7.43 -35.16 21.52
C ASN A 95 -7.22 -34.28 20.30
N GLU A 96 -8.16 -33.39 20.04
CA GLU A 96 -8.01 -32.34 19.02
C GLU A 96 -7.28 -31.12 19.61
N ILE A 97 -6.24 -30.69 18.90
CA ILE A 97 -5.48 -29.47 19.18
C ILE A 97 -5.78 -28.50 18.06
N ARG A 98 -6.48 -27.42 18.36
CA ARG A 98 -6.71 -26.33 17.41
C ARG A 98 -5.43 -25.51 17.24
N LEU A 99 -5.03 -25.26 15.99
CA LEU A 99 -3.79 -24.57 15.64
C LEU A 99 -4.01 -23.10 15.28
N THR A 100 -5.24 -22.71 14.93
CA THR A 100 -5.57 -21.34 14.49
C THR A 100 -6.75 -20.79 15.29
N GLY A 101 -6.72 -19.48 15.55
CA GLY A 101 -7.77 -18.76 16.27
C GLY A 101 -7.36 -18.36 17.68
N LEU A 102 -8.17 -17.47 18.26
CA LEU A 102 -7.91 -16.86 19.57
C LEU A 102 -7.97 -17.84 20.73
N ASP A 103 -8.75 -18.91 20.57
CA ASP A 103 -8.94 -20.01 21.55
C ASP A 103 -8.08 -21.23 21.22
N SER A 104 -7.04 -21.06 20.40
CA SER A 104 -6.16 -22.13 19.94
C SER A 104 -4.81 -22.13 20.66
N ILE A 105 -3.99 -23.17 20.40
CA ILE A 105 -2.59 -23.23 20.85
C ILE A 105 -1.76 -22.08 20.29
N ALA A 106 -2.14 -21.50 19.15
CA ALA A 106 -1.48 -20.32 18.60
C ALA A 106 -1.60 -19.10 19.52
N ALA A 107 -2.61 -19.02 20.37
CA ALA A 107 -2.76 -18.00 21.40
C ALA A 107 -1.94 -18.27 22.67
N ASP A 108 -1.26 -19.42 22.77
CA ASP A 108 -0.40 -19.75 23.91
C ASP A 108 1.06 -19.33 23.60
N GLU A 109 1.54 -18.32 24.34
CA GLU A 109 2.87 -17.72 24.16
C GLU A 109 4.00 -18.68 24.52
N GLU A 110 3.76 -19.62 25.43
CA GLU A 110 4.75 -20.60 25.85
C GLU A 110 4.89 -21.78 24.85
N LYS A 111 3.80 -22.07 24.13
CA LYS A 111 3.73 -23.22 23.22
C LYS A 111 3.90 -22.84 21.75
N THR A 112 3.88 -21.55 21.39
CA THR A 112 3.91 -21.11 20.01
C THR A 112 4.98 -20.06 19.79
N LYS A 113 5.90 -20.32 18.84
CA LYS A 113 6.85 -19.32 18.31
C LYS A 113 6.38 -18.86 16.95
N ARG A 114 6.49 -17.56 16.67
CA ARG A 114 6.03 -16.93 15.44
C ARG A 114 7.17 -16.16 14.80
N THR A 115 7.41 -16.43 13.52
CA THR A 115 8.42 -15.73 12.72
C THR A 115 7.80 -15.24 11.43
N PHE A 116 7.98 -13.96 11.14
CA PHE A 116 7.47 -13.31 9.94
C PHE A 116 8.64 -12.76 9.12
N GLY A 117 8.69 -13.09 7.83
CA GLY A 117 9.78 -12.69 6.96
C GLY A 117 9.34 -12.29 5.56
N CYS A 118 10.30 -11.96 4.71
CA CYS A 118 10.03 -11.63 3.32
C CYS A 118 9.41 -12.84 2.60
N GLY A 119 8.10 -12.78 2.40
CA GLY A 119 7.34 -13.80 1.70
C GLY A 119 6.92 -15.01 2.54
N PHE A 120 7.11 -15.00 3.86
CA PHE A 120 6.64 -16.11 4.69
C PHE A 120 6.16 -15.70 6.08
N ALA A 121 5.26 -16.52 6.64
CA ALA A 121 4.88 -16.53 8.05
C ALA A 121 4.99 -17.96 8.59
N GLU A 122 5.66 -18.16 9.70
CA GLU A 122 5.94 -19.47 10.29
C GLU A 122 5.49 -19.52 11.74
N TYR A 123 4.74 -20.57 12.07
CA TYR A 123 4.24 -20.88 13.39
C TYR A 123 4.81 -22.23 13.83
N ASN A 124 5.53 -22.23 14.93
CA ASN A 124 6.10 -23.44 15.53
C ASN A 124 5.37 -23.74 16.83
N TYR A 125 4.62 -24.83 16.86
CA TYR A 125 3.83 -25.27 18.02
C TYR A 125 4.52 -26.45 18.71
N CYS A 126 4.46 -26.47 20.04
CA CYS A 126 4.94 -27.57 20.85
C CYS A 126 3.84 -28.04 21.81
N CYS A 127 3.35 -29.25 21.66
CA CYS A 127 2.27 -29.79 22.48
C CYS A 127 2.35 -31.33 22.60
N ASN A 128 2.22 -31.87 23.80
CA ASN A 128 2.10 -33.30 24.08
C ASN A 128 3.18 -34.16 23.38
N SER A 129 4.45 -33.78 23.48
CA SER A 129 5.56 -34.44 22.79
C SER A 129 5.44 -34.47 21.27
N THR A 130 4.76 -33.48 20.72
CA THR A 130 4.63 -33.28 19.27
C THR A 130 5.05 -31.85 18.93
N ASP A 131 5.95 -31.73 17.98
CA ASP A 131 6.28 -30.45 17.37
C ASP A 131 5.58 -30.34 16.03
N ILE A 132 4.99 -29.17 15.77
CA ILE A 132 4.29 -28.87 14.54
C ILE A 132 4.85 -27.55 14.01
N VAL A 133 5.27 -27.54 12.74
CA VAL A 133 5.64 -26.33 12.03
C VAL A 133 4.62 -26.08 10.94
N ARG A 134 3.97 -24.94 10.96
CA ARG A 134 3.03 -24.49 9.93
C ARG A 134 3.60 -23.22 9.29
N LYS A 135 3.88 -23.27 7.98
CA LYS A 135 4.52 -22.18 7.26
C LYS A 135 3.71 -21.80 6.01
N LEU A 136 3.33 -20.55 5.94
CA LEU A 136 2.69 -19.96 4.77
C LEU A 136 3.77 -19.23 3.96
N SER A 137 3.83 -19.48 2.65
CA SER A 137 4.87 -18.89 1.79
C SER A 137 4.28 -18.40 0.48
N VAL A 138 4.58 -17.16 0.11
CA VAL A 138 4.16 -16.52 -1.13
C VAL A 138 5.37 -16.38 -2.05
N LYS A 139 5.24 -16.89 -3.28
CA LYS A 139 6.25 -16.72 -4.32
C LYS A 139 6.16 -15.31 -4.91
N PRO A 140 7.28 -14.54 -5.00
CA PRO A 140 7.25 -13.22 -5.61
C PRO A 140 6.93 -13.30 -7.10
N SER A 141 6.36 -12.25 -7.63
CA SER A 141 6.26 -12.01 -9.08
C SER A 141 7.62 -11.63 -9.64
N GLN A 142 7.89 -12.00 -10.90
CA GLN A 142 9.17 -11.71 -11.57
C GLN A 142 9.08 -10.48 -12.48
N ASP A 143 7.87 -10.12 -12.87
CA ASP A 143 7.56 -8.90 -13.62
C ASP A 143 6.11 -8.47 -13.32
N PRO A 144 5.70 -7.25 -13.73
CA PRO A 144 4.37 -6.70 -13.43
C PRO A 144 3.18 -7.50 -13.99
N TYR A 145 3.41 -8.45 -14.89
CA TYR A 145 2.35 -9.18 -15.60
C TYR A 145 2.29 -10.66 -15.24
N ASP A 146 3.33 -11.20 -14.62
CA ASP A 146 3.38 -12.61 -14.22
C ASP A 146 3.27 -12.73 -12.70
N GLY A 147 2.46 -13.66 -12.27
CA GLY A 147 2.28 -13.97 -10.86
C GLY A 147 1.41 -15.20 -10.69
N THR A 148 1.23 -15.59 -9.44
CA THR A 148 0.42 -16.75 -9.08
C THR A 148 -0.56 -16.34 -7.99
N SER A 149 -1.86 -16.48 -8.27
CA SER A 149 -2.94 -16.13 -7.33
C SER A 149 -3.10 -17.17 -6.22
N ALA A 150 -1.99 -17.72 -5.71
CA ALA A 150 -1.98 -18.75 -4.69
C ALA A 150 -0.71 -18.68 -3.83
N PHE A 151 -0.77 -19.28 -2.66
CA PHE A 151 0.35 -19.46 -1.75
C PHE A 151 0.57 -20.93 -1.40
N LEU A 152 1.75 -21.25 -0.88
CA LEU A 152 2.13 -22.56 -0.39
C LEU A 152 1.95 -22.61 1.13
N LEU A 153 1.16 -23.56 1.62
CA LEU A 153 1.14 -23.96 3.02
C LEU A 153 1.94 -25.24 3.18
N THR A 154 2.99 -25.19 3.97
CA THR A 154 3.77 -26.37 4.40
C THR A 154 3.48 -26.63 5.87
N PHE A 155 3.14 -27.86 6.23
CA PHE A 155 3.11 -28.25 7.63
C PHE A 155 3.96 -29.50 7.85
N THR A 156 4.68 -29.50 8.95
CA THR A 156 5.58 -30.55 9.36
C THR A 156 5.19 -30.99 10.75
N VAL A 157 5.08 -32.29 10.96
CA VAL A 157 4.75 -32.88 12.27
C VAL A 157 5.86 -33.82 12.67
N LYS A 158 6.38 -33.65 13.90
CA LYS A 158 7.40 -34.50 14.48
C LYS A 158 6.90 -35.13 15.78
N ASN A 159 7.04 -36.46 15.90
CA ASN A 159 6.74 -37.17 17.13
C ASN A 159 7.99 -37.20 18.03
N ASN A 160 8.04 -36.39 19.07
CA ASN A 160 9.12 -36.38 20.06
C ASN A 160 8.87 -37.38 21.24
N GLY A 161 7.80 -38.18 21.17
CA GLY A 161 7.49 -39.20 22.15
C GLY A 161 8.31 -40.49 21.97
N ASP A 162 8.11 -41.42 22.89
CA ASP A 162 8.78 -42.73 22.91
C ASP A 162 7.97 -43.86 22.26
N THR A 163 6.74 -43.57 21.79
CA THR A 163 5.84 -44.52 21.17
C THR A 163 5.34 -44.02 19.81
N GLU A 164 4.98 -44.93 18.91
CA GLU A 164 4.28 -44.62 17.66
C GLU A 164 2.95 -43.95 17.98
N LYS A 165 2.61 -42.87 17.22
CA LYS A 165 1.37 -42.12 17.36
C LYS A 165 0.64 -41.98 16.06
N ASP A 166 -0.70 -41.98 16.14
CA ASP A 166 -1.59 -41.65 15.04
C ASP A 166 -1.87 -40.15 15.05
N TYR A 167 -1.86 -39.56 13.86
CA TYR A 167 -2.14 -38.14 13.64
C TYR A 167 -3.20 -37.95 12.56
N THR A 168 -4.08 -37.00 12.77
CA THR A 168 -4.98 -36.49 11.72
C THR A 168 -4.89 -34.97 11.70
N TYR A 169 -4.31 -34.41 10.65
CA TYR A 169 -4.25 -32.96 10.42
C TYR A 169 -5.38 -32.56 9.51
N LYS A 170 -6.02 -31.43 9.84
CA LYS A 170 -7.09 -30.82 9.07
C LYS A 170 -6.74 -29.36 8.75
N GLU A 171 -6.89 -28.96 7.49
CA GLU A 171 -6.90 -27.58 7.04
C GLU A 171 -8.20 -27.28 6.32
N GLN A 172 -8.91 -26.23 6.74
CA GLN A 172 -10.18 -25.82 6.16
C GLN A 172 -10.09 -24.33 5.77
N LEU A 173 -10.52 -24.00 4.55
CA LEU A 173 -10.70 -22.64 4.06
C LEU A 173 -12.19 -22.33 3.95
N GLY A 174 -12.64 -21.28 4.61
CA GLY A 174 -13.99 -20.74 4.45
C GLY A 174 -14.14 -20.03 3.10
N VAL A 175 -15.17 -20.39 2.35
CA VAL A 175 -15.50 -19.76 1.06
C VAL A 175 -16.64 -18.75 1.28
N ASN A 176 -16.36 -17.70 2.03
CA ASN A 176 -17.30 -16.64 2.28
C ASN A 176 -16.71 -15.32 1.80
N TYR A 177 -17.11 -14.88 0.60
CA TYR A 177 -16.70 -13.58 0.09
C TYR A 177 -17.35 -12.48 0.89
N ARG A 178 -16.49 -11.65 1.47
CA ARG A 178 -16.90 -10.43 2.12
C ARG A 178 -16.64 -9.25 1.27
N GLU A 179 -17.57 -8.37 1.42
CA GLU A 179 -17.53 -7.07 0.85
C GLU A 179 -16.83 -6.07 1.71
N ILE A 180 -16.41 -5.11 0.98
CA ILE A 180 -15.97 -3.83 1.43
C ILE A 180 -17.14 -3.04 1.98
N GLN A 181 -16.90 -2.34 3.05
CA GLN A 181 -17.92 -1.75 3.93
C GLN A 181 -18.91 -0.81 3.22
N PHE A 182 -18.49 -0.09 2.18
CA PHE A 182 -19.37 0.77 1.37
C PHE A 182 -20.10 0.07 0.23
N GLN A 183 -19.85 -1.21 0.04
CA GLN A 183 -20.43 -2.00 -1.02
C GLN A 183 -21.28 -3.16 -0.51
N SER A 184 -21.82 -3.03 0.72
CA SER A 184 -22.62 -4.05 1.37
C SER A 184 -23.84 -4.50 0.55
N TYR A 185 -24.39 -3.63 -0.28
CA TYR A 185 -25.48 -3.96 -1.21
C TYR A 185 -25.04 -4.90 -2.33
N HIS A 186 -23.75 -5.06 -2.59
CA HIS A 186 -23.25 -5.96 -3.61
C HIS A 186 -23.25 -7.43 -3.19
N GLU A 187 -23.16 -7.75 -1.90
CA GLU A 187 -23.19 -9.13 -1.43
C GLU A 187 -24.49 -9.86 -1.80
N GLU A 188 -25.62 -9.21 -1.61
CA GLU A 188 -26.92 -9.75 -2.06
C GLU A 188 -26.97 -9.87 -3.58
N HIS A 189 -26.35 -8.94 -4.27
CA HIS A 189 -26.25 -8.91 -5.71
C HIS A 189 -25.39 -10.07 -6.25
N LEU A 190 -24.24 -10.33 -5.60
CA LEU A 190 -23.39 -11.47 -5.89
C LEU A 190 -24.11 -12.80 -5.68
N LYS A 191 -24.72 -12.98 -4.51
CA LYS A 191 -25.51 -14.20 -4.21
C LYS A 191 -26.67 -14.41 -5.19
N ALA A 192 -27.31 -13.34 -5.65
CA ALA A 192 -28.38 -13.39 -6.63
C ALA A 192 -27.91 -13.73 -8.04
N LYS A 193 -26.70 -13.36 -8.44
CA LYS A 193 -26.20 -13.46 -9.82
C LYS A 193 -25.15 -14.53 -10.04
N CYS A 194 -24.46 -14.99 -8.99
CA CYS A 194 -23.46 -16.04 -9.09
C CYS A 194 -24.02 -17.44 -8.83
N ILE A 195 -23.38 -18.40 -9.45
CA ILE A 195 -23.56 -19.82 -9.19
C ILE A 195 -22.28 -20.31 -8.52
N TYR A 196 -22.42 -20.90 -7.34
CA TYR A 196 -21.37 -21.55 -6.58
C TYR A 196 -21.48 -23.05 -6.83
N LYS A 197 -20.45 -23.65 -7.40
CA LYS A 197 -20.43 -25.08 -7.71
C LYS A 197 -19.19 -25.74 -7.09
N PRO A 198 -19.33 -26.38 -5.92
CA PRO A 198 -18.23 -27.13 -5.33
C PRO A 198 -17.91 -28.37 -6.17
N PHE A 199 -16.65 -28.72 -6.26
CA PHE A 199 -16.19 -29.95 -6.89
C PHE A 199 -14.86 -30.42 -6.31
N VAL A 200 -14.60 -31.70 -6.45
CA VAL A 200 -13.29 -32.31 -6.17
C VAL A 200 -12.84 -33.05 -7.43
N ASN A 201 -11.60 -32.81 -7.83
CA ASN A 201 -10.96 -33.54 -8.92
C ASN A 201 -9.58 -34.02 -8.47
N GLY A 202 -9.50 -35.30 -8.11
CA GLY A 202 -8.28 -35.88 -7.58
C GLY A 202 -7.79 -35.11 -6.32
N ARG A 203 -6.68 -34.44 -6.46
CA ARG A 203 -6.00 -33.66 -5.37
C ARG A 203 -6.49 -32.22 -5.24
N ILE A 204 -7.44 -31.77 -6.04
CA ILE A 204 -7.94 -30.40 -6.05
C ILE A 204 -9.37 -30.37 -5.52
N ALA A 205 -9.61 -29.57 -4.49
CA ALA A 205 -10.93 -29.15 -4.05
C ALA A 205 -11.12 -27.67 -4.42
N ALA A 206 -12.27 -27.32 -5.00
CA ALA A 206 -12.55 -25.95 -5.41
C ALA A 206 -14.04 -25.64 -5.37
N VAL A 207 -14.36 -24.34 -5.32
CA VAL A 207 -15.71 -23.82 -5.59
C VAL A 207 -15.64 -22.98 -6.85
N LYS A 208 -16.13 -23.52 -7.96
CA LYS A 208 -16.24 -22.77 -9.21
C LYS A 208 -17.34 -21.73 -9.10
N ILE A 209 -16.97 -20.47 -9.33
CA ILE A 209 -17.89 -19.35 -9.31
C ILE A 209 -18.07 -18.84 -10.74
N SER A 210 -19.31 -18.71 -11.16
CA SER A 210 -19.68 -18.23 -12.49
C SER A 210 -20.95 -17.37 -12.42
N THR A 211 -21.18 -16.56 -13.45
CA THR A 211 -22.43 -15.80 -13.56
C THR A 211 -23.58 -16.64 -14.09
N LYS A 212 -24.80 -16.36 -13.66
CA LYS A 212 -26.01 -17.07 -14.13
C LYS A 212 -26.35 -16.80 -15.59
N THR A 213 -25.90 -15.70 -16.15
CA THR A 213 -26.31 -15.19 -17.47
C THR A 213 -25.19 -15.13 -18.50
N ASN A 214 -23.96 -15.52 -18.19
CA ASN A 214 -22.76 -15.29 -19.01
C ASN A 214 -22.53 -13.81 -19.37
N GLU A 215 -23.29 -12.89 -18.79
CA GLU A 215 -23.06 -11.46 -18.91
C GLU A 215 -22.20 -10.98 -17.74
N PRO A 216 -21.34 -9.99 -17.95
CA PRO A 216 -20.63 -9.32 -16.86
C PRO A 216 -21.63 -8.84 -15.80
N MET A 217 -21.33 -9.03 -14.53
CA MET A 217 -22.14 -8.45 -13.47
C MET A 217 -22.11 -6.94 -13.57
N LYS A 218 -23.29 -6.33 -13.49
CA LYS A 218 -23.41 -4.88 -13.47
C LYS A 218 -23.60 -4.43 -12.03
N PRO A 219 -22.91 -3.40 -11.54
CA PRO A 219 -23.18 -2.83 -10.24
C PRO A 219 -24.58 -2.23 -10.18
N ALA A 220 -25.05 -1.96 -8.96
CA ALA A 220 -26.37 -1.36 -8.74
C ALA A 220 -26.53 0.03 -9.36
N ARG A 221 -25.43 0.73 -9.69
CA ARG A 221 -25.44 1.97 -10.47
C ARG A 221 -24.96 1.68 -11.87
N GLU A 222 -25.82 1.81 -12.86
CA GLU A 222 -25.50 1.59 -14.29
C GLU A 222 -24.27 2.37 -14.77
N GLU A 223 -24.04 3.54 -14.21
CA GLU A 223 -22.90 4.40 -14.51
C GLU A 223 -21.55 3.80 -14.10
N MET A 224 -21.53 2.91 -13.10
CA MET A 224 -20.33 2.28 -12.54
C MET A 224 -20.01 0.92 -13.18
N SER A 225 -20.79 0.46 -14.15
CA SER A 225 -20.93 -0.97 -14.45
C SER A 225 -20.40 -1.46 -15.75
N ARG A 226 -19.49 -0.79 -16.39
CA ARG A 226 -19.05 -1.30 -17.69
C ARG A 226 -18.35 -2.67 -17.59
N TYR A 227 -17.76 -3.05 -16.43
CA TYR A 227 -16.86 -4.20 -16.33
C TYR A 227 -16.78 -4.79 -14.93
N GLU A 228 -17.87 -5.31 -14.40
CA GLU A 228 -17.82 -6.08 -13.18
C GLU A 228 -17.43 -7.53 -13.46
N PHE A 229 -16.33 -7.96 -12.87
CA PHE A 229 -15.97 -9.35 -12.83
C PHE A 229 -16.64 -10.05 -11.64
N TYR A 230 -17.07 -11.27 -11.81
CA TYR A 230 -17.50 -12.13 -10.71
C TYR A 230 -16.29 -12.50 -9.82
N PRO A 231 -16.52 -12.89 -8.55
CA PRO A 231 -15.45 -13.31 -7.67
C PRO A 231 -14.61 -14.43 -8.28
N PRO A 232 -13.29 -14.45 -8.04
CA PRO A 232 -12.47 -15.57 -8.48
C PRO A 232 -12.85 -16.85 -7.73
N SER A 233 -12.59 -18.01 -8.32
CA SER A 233 -12.90 -19.31 -7.76
C SER A 233 -11.82 -19.75 -6.77
N PRO A 234 -12.11 -19.91 -5.46
CA PRO A 234 -11.13 -20.41 -4.50
C PRO A 234 -10.85 -21.89 -4.73
N PHE A 235 -9.60 -22.29 -4.50
CA PHE A 235 -9.18 -23.68 -4.59
C PHE A 235 -8.14 -24.05 -3.54
N MET A 236 -8.05 -25.35 -3.26
CA MET A 236 -7.04 -25.99 -2.44
C MET A 236 -6.51 -27.21 -3.18
N CYS A 237 -5.20 -27.40 -3.27
CA CYS A 237 -4.57 -28.50 -3.97
C CYS A 237 -3.56 -29.19 -3.07
N ASP A 238 -3.73 -30.49 -2.82
CA ASP A 238 -2.74 -31.33 -2.14
C ASP A 238 -1.63 -31.76 -3.12
N ILE A 239 -0.44 -31.20 -2.96
CA ILE A 239 0.72 -31.58 -3.76
C ILE A 239 1.55 -32.71 -3.16
N SER A 240 1.21 -33.16 -1.95
CA SER A 240 1.79 -34.35 -1.30
C SER A 240 1.10 -35.65 -1.74
N ASN A 241 -0.08 -35.55 -2.37
CA ASN A 241 -0.89 -36.66 -2.88
C ASN A 241 -1.26 -37.71 -1.82
N CYS A 242 -1.56 -37.30 -0.60
CA CYS A 242 -1.88 -38.22 0.49
C CYS A 242 -3.04 -37.75 1.38
N GLY A 243 -3.61 -36.57 1.09
CA GLY A 243 -4.76 -36.01 1.80
C GLY A 243 -6.10 -36.37 1.15
N GLU A 244 -7.13 -36.42 1.97
CA GLU A 244 -8.51 -36.49 1.52
C GLU A 244 -9.05 -35.07 1.33
N MET A 245 -9.51 -34.78 0.11
CA MET A 245 -9.99 -33.46 -0.28
C MET A 245 -11.51 -33.44 -0.30
N SER A 246 -12.10 -32.36 0.24
CA SER A 246 -13.55 -32.13 0.15
C SER A 246 -13.89 -30.68 -0.16
N ALA A 247 -15.06 -30.45 -0.75
CA ALA A 247 -15.57 -29.13 -1.08
C ALA A 247 -17.07 -29.04 -0.82
N SER A 248 -17.50 -27.91 -0.26
CA SER A 248 -18.90 -27.54 -0.11
C SER A 248 -19.10 -26.10 -0.63
N ASP A 249 -20.34 -25.61 -0.65
CA ASP A 249 -20.64 -24.24 -1.12
C ASP A 249 -19.94 -23.16 -0.29
N ASN A 250 -19.53 -23.46 0.93
CA ASN A 250 -18.98 -22.51 1.90
C ASN A 250 -17.62 -22.89 2.48
N SER A 251 -17.04 -24.03 2.08
CA SER A 251 -15.73 -24.46 2.57
C SER A 251 -15.00 -25.43 1.64
N LEU A 252 -13.66 -25.35 1.68
CA LEU A 252 -12.74 -26.34 1.14
C LEU A 252 -11.99 -26.97 2.31
N GLU A 253 -11.72 -28.27 2.24
CA GLU A 253 -11.07 -29.00 3.32
C GLU A 253 -10.09 -30.03 2.79
N ALA A 254 -8.94 -30.14 3.49
CA ALA A 254 -7.95 -31.21 3.31
C ALA A 254 -7.69 -31.90 4.64
N VAL A 255 -7.76 -33.24 4.66
CA VAL A 255 -7.52 -34.07 5.83
C VAL A 255 -6.39 -35.04 5.56
N PHE A 256 -5.38 -35.07 6.43
CA PHE A 256 -4.20 -35.94 6.34
C PHE A 256 -4.15 -36.86 7.55
N SER A 257 -4.30 -38.17 7.34
CA SER A 257 -4.17 -39.21 8.37
C SER A 257 -2.86 -39.97 8.17
N PHE A 258 -2.04 -40.08 9.21
CA PHE A 258 -0.71 -40.70 9.14
C PHE A 258 -0.24 -41.18 10.52
N LYS A 259 0.79 -42.06 10.51
CA LYS A 259 1.47 -42.49 11.71
C LYS A 259 2.90 -42.03 11.71
N LEU A 260 3.45 -41.73 12.89
CA LEU A 260 4.86 -41.44 13.08
C LEU A 260 5.45 -42.33 14.20
N ALA A 261 6.54 -43.00 13.88
CA ALA A 261 7.38 -43.67 14.89
C ALA A 261 8.01 -42.63 15.83
N PRO A 262 8.60 -43.07 16.98
CA PRO A 262 9.39 -42.18 17.84
C PRO A 262 10.44 -41.42 17.04
N GLN A 263 10.55 -40.11 17.26
CA GLN A 263 11.46 -39.17 16.59
C GLN A 263 11.29 -39.02 15.08
N GLU A 264 10.26 -39.63 14.47
CA GLU A 264 9.96 -39.49 13.07
C GLU A 264 9.29 -38.12 12.79
N GLU A 265 9.61 -37.57 11.62
CA GLU A 265 9.07 -36.32 11.12
C GLU A 265 8.46 -36.54 9.72
N LYS A 266 7.32 -35.91 9.45
CA LYS A 266 6.69 -35.93 8.15
C LYS A 266 6.18 -34.55 7.74
N GLN A 267 6.40 -34.20 6.48
CA GLN A 267 6.01 -32.93 5.90
C GLN A 267 4.94 -33.14 4.83
N PHE A 268 3.98 -32.18 4.77
CA PHE A 268 2.93 -32.13 3.79
C PHE A 268 2.80 -30.71 3.24
N GLN A 269 2.27 -30.59 2.04
CA GLN A 269 2.15 -29.31 1.34
C GLN A 269 0.79 -29.15 0.66
N LEU A 270 0.17 -28.01 0.89
CA LEU A 270 -1.06 -27.56 0.23
C LEU A 270 -0.80 -26.27 -0.53
N ILE A 271 -1.43 -26.11 -1.68
CA ILE A 271 -1.50 -24.85 -2.39
C ILE A 271 -2.92 -24.34 -2.28
N ILE A 272 -3.06 -23.10 -1.83
CA ILE A 272 -4.34 -22.46 -1.57
C ILE A 272 -4.37 -21.13 -2.30
N GLY A 273 -5.47 -20.82 -3.01
CA GLY A 273 -5.57 -19.58 -3.76
C GLY A 273 -6.83 -19.43 -4.57
N PHE A 274 -6.70 -18.65 -5.65
CA PHE A 274 -7.79 -18.30 -6.55
C PHE A 274 -7.48 -18.71 -7.99
N ALA A 275 -8.50 -19.17 -8.70
CA ALA A 275 -8.49 -19.35 -10.16
C ALA A 275 -9.48 -18.33 -10.77
N MET A 276 -8.98 -17.46 -11.66
CA MET A 276 -9.80 -16.40 -12.26
C MET A 276 -10.85 -16.98 -13.21
N SER A 277 -10.51 -18.00 -13.99
CA SER A 277 -11.44 -18.73 -14.87
C SER A 277 -12.28 -19.78 -14.14
N GLY A 278 -11.82 -20.24 -12.97
CA GLY A 278 -12.39 -21.38 -12.25
C GLY A 278 -12.15 -22.73 -12.92
N GLU A 279 -11.22 -22.81 -13.88
CA GLU A 279 -10.89 -24.04 -14.60
C GLU A 279 -9.75 -24.80 -13.91
N ILE A 280 -9.79 -26.13 -14.02
CA ILE A 280 -8.81 -27.03 -13.38
C ILE A 280 -7.39 -26.76 -13.90
N ASP A 281 -7.25 -26.54 -15.20
CA ASP A 281 -5.95 -26.28 -15.82
C ASP A 281 -5.23 -25.07 -15.21
N GLU A 282 -5.98 -24.02 -14.84
CA GLU A 282 -5.43 -22.86 -14.15
C GLU A 282 -4.97 -23.21 -12.73
N MET A 283 -5.77 -24.01 -11.99
CA MET A 283 -5.42 -24.47 -10.64
C MET A 283 -4.19 -25.40 -10.65
N GLU A 284 -4.09 -26.28 -11.65
CA GLU A 284 -2.92 -27.13 -11.83
C GLU A 284 -1.68 -26.33 -12.24
N ALA A 285 -1.83 -25.35 -13.10
CA ALA A 285 -0.73 -24.47 -13.50
C ALA A 285 -0.19 -23.66 -12.31
N ALA A 286 -1.07 -23.10 -11.49
CA ALA A 286 -0.69 -22.43 -10.25
C ALA A 286 0.03 -23.39 -9.29
N SER A 287 -0.50 -24.61 -9.13
CA SER A 287 0.09 -25.62 -8.27
C SER A 287 1.49 -26.03 -8.75
N ASN A 288 1.68 -26.19 -10.06
CA ASN A 288 2.98 -26.55 -10.62
C ASN A 288 4.01 -25.40 -10.48
N LYS A 289 3.59 -24.14 -10.58
CA LYS A 289 4.47 -22.98 -10.35
C LYS A 289 4.95 -22.85 -8.89
N LEU A 290 4.18 -23.35 -7.92
CA LEU A 290 4.48 -23.26 -6.50
C LEU A 290 5.12 -24.52 -5.91
N LYS A 291 5.22 -25.61 -6.66
CA LYS A 291 6.02 -26.78 -6.23
C LYS A 291 7.47 -26.34 -6.05
N CYS A 292 7.90 -26.22 -4.82
CA CYS A 292 9.26 -25.87 -4.49
C CYS A 292 9.93 -26.92 -3.59
N GLY A 293 11.26 -26.85 -3.52
CA GLY A 293 12.05 -27.59 -2.54
C GLY A 293 11.92 -27.00 -1.13
N LYS A 294 13.00 -27.11 -0.35
CA LYS A 294 13.01 -26.69 1.07
C LYS A 294 13.07 -25.18 1.32
N ASP A 295 13.46 -24.37 0.36
CA ASP A 295 13.82 -22.94 0.55
C ASP A 295 12.65 -21.95 0.45
N ASN A 296 11.41 -22.44 0.28
CA ASN A 296 10.18 -21.64 0.43
C ASN A 296 10.23 -20.24 -0.22
N PHE A 297 10.76 -20.14 -1.45
CA PHE A 297 10.87 -18.92 -2.25
C PHE A 297 11.79 -17.80 -1.71
N GLY A 298 12.54 -18.01 -0.62
CA GLY A 298 13.46 -17.00 -0.10
C GLY A 298 14.53 -16.57 -1.09
N ASN A 299 15.05 -17.49 -1.89
CA ASN A 299 16.02 -17.18 -2.96
C ASN A 299 15.39 -16.34 -4.09
N GLU A 300 14.12 -16.53 -4.40
CA GLU A 300 13.39 -15.73 -5.38
C GLU A 300 13.18 -14.31 -4.85
N TRP A 301 12.77 -14.15 -3.59
CA TRP A 301 12.67 -12.85 -2.95
C TRP A 301 14.01 -12.11 -2.92
N LYS A 302 15.11 -12.81 -2.57
CA LYS A 302 16.45 -12.22 -2.57
C LYS A 302 16.89 -11.68 -3.92
N LYS A 303 16.38 -12.23 -5.02
CA LYS A 303 16.75 -11.77 -6.39
C LYS A 303 16.09 -10.46 -6.79
N ILE A 304 14.89 -10.19 -6.28
CA ILE A 304 14.13 -8.99 -6.66
C ILE A 304 14.33 -7.84 -5.65
N LEU A 305 14.63 -8.15 -4.40
CA LEU A 305 14.81 -7.14 -3.37
C LEU A 305 16.20 -6.49 -3.45
N PRO A 306 16.31 -5.18 -3.27
CA PRO A 306 17.59 -4.48 -3.23
C PRO A 306 18.37 -4.85 -1.97
N ASN A 307 19.69 -4.93 -2.06
CA ASN A 307 20.53 -5.38 -0.94
C ASN A 307 21.18 -4.25 -0.11
N PHE A 308 21.16 -3.02 -0.60
CA PHE A 308 21.75 -1.84 0.06
C PHE A 308 23.17 -2.05 0.60
N GLU A 309 24.05 -2.74 -0.18
CA GLU A 309 25.39 -3.16 0.27
C GLU A 309 26.26 -2.03 0.84
N ASN A 310 26.09 -0.82 0.32
CA ASN A 310 26.88 0.34 0.73
C ASN A 310 26.27 1.13 1.91
N GLU A 311 25.19 0.65 2.53
CA GLU A 311 24.65 1.25 3.74
C GLU A 311 25.40 0.69 4.96
N PRO A 312 26.14 1.54 5.73
CA PRO A 312 26.92 1.08 6.87
C PRO A 312 26.08 0.79 8.11
N ASP A 313 24.92 1.42 8.23
CA ASP A 313 23.97 1.19 9.33
C ASP A 313 23.19 -0.09 9.05
N ILE A 314 23.46 -1.14 9.82
CA ILE A 314 22.87 -2.48 9.64
C ILE A 314 21.37 -2.45 9.91
N GLU A 315 20.91 -1.66 10.88
CA GLU A 315 19.49 -1.54 11.22
C GLU A 315 18.73 -0.81 10.12
N LEU A 316 19.26 0.30 9.63
CA LEU A 316 18.70 1.01 8.50
C LEU A 316 18.73 0.16 7.23
N LYS A 317 19.84 -0.53 6.95
CA LYS A 317 19.93 -1.45 5.81
C LYS A 317 18.83 -2.52 5.83
N ARG A 318 18.61 -3.15 6.97
CA ARG A 318 17.55 -4.14 7.17
C ARG A 318 16.18 -3.53 6.91
N GLU A 319 15.92 -2.35 7.45
CA GLU A 319 14.65 -1.66 7.32
C GLU A 319 14.37 -1.26 5.86
N LEU A 320 15.37 -0.78 5.13
CA LEU A 320 15.24 -0.44 3.71
C LEU A 320 14.87 -1.67 2.85
N VAL A 321 15.47 -2.84 3.11
CA VAL A 321 15.08 -4.10 2.45
C VAL A 321 13.63 -4.45 2.78
N TRP A 322 13.23 -4.26 4.04
CA TRP A 322 11.87 -4.50 4.49
C TRP A 322 10.85 -3.60 3.80
N HIS A 323 11.15 -2.30 3.66
CA HIS A 323 10.29 -1.37 2.93
C HIS A 323 10.13 -1.76 1.46
N ALA A 324 11.21 -2.18 0.80
CA ALA A 324 11.14 -2.67 -0.57
C ALA A 324 10.26 -3.92 -0.68
N TYR A 325 10.41 -4.88 0.25
CA TYR A 325 9.55 -6.04 0.34
C TYR A 325 8.07 -5.66 0.49
N CYS A 326 7.74 -4.73 1.39
CA CYS A 326 6.35 -4.34 1.61
C CYS A 326 5.71 -3.72 0.36
N LEU A 327 6.43 -2.89 -0.40
CA LEU A 327 5.92 -2.33 -1.65
C LEU A 327 5.65 -3.41 -2.71
N GLU A 328 6.55 -4.38 -2.85
CA GLU A 328 6.37 -5.53 -3.74
C GLU A 328 5.18 -6.40 -3.32
N ALA A 329 5.04 -6.66 -2.01
CA ALA A 329 3.97 -7.47 -1.45
C ALA A 329 2.58 -6.79 -1.51
N MET A 330 2.54 -5.45 -1.48
CA MET A 330 1.31 -4.66 -1.61
C MET A 330 0.91 -4.41 -3.06
N ALA A 331 1.81 -4.58 -4.02
CA ALA A 331 1.51 -4.35 -5.41
C ALA A 331 0.41 -5.30 -5.91
N THR A 332 -0.49 -4.78 -6.74
CA THR A 332 -1.72 -5.48 -7.14
C THR A 332 -1.93 -5.36 -8.64
N TYR A 333 -2.03 -6.50 -9.33
CA TYR A 333 -2.38 -6.57 -10.75
C TYR A 333 -3.88 -6.27 -10.95
N SER A 334 -4.18 -5.37 -11.86
CA SER A 334 -5.55 -5.10 -12.31
C SER A 334 -5.86 -5.91 -13.57
N GLU A 335 -6.77 -6.85 -13.47
CA GLU A 335 -7.20 -7.66 -14.62
C GLU A 335 -7.86 -6.78 -15.71
N TYR A 336 -8.56 -5.73 -15.31
CA TYR A 336 -9.19 -4.80 -16.23
C TYR A 336 -8.17 -4.00 -17.04
N TYR A 337 -7.23 -3.33 -16.36
CA TYR A 337 -6.21 -2.50 -17.02
C TYR A 337 -5.02 -3.30 -17.53
N ARG A 338 -4.84 -4.55 -17.08
CA ARG A 338 -3.68 -5.41 -17.37
C ARG A 338 -2.37 -4.71 -17.05
N GLU A 339 -2.32 -4.10 -15.89
CA GLU A 339 -1.17 -3.41 -15.30
C GLU A 339 -1.16 -3.65 -13.79
N THR A 340 0.02 -3.54 -13.20
CA THR A 340 0.19 -3.61 -11.76
C THR A 340 0.28 -2.22 -11.17
N LYS A 341 -0.43 -2.02 -10.07
CA LYS A 341 -0.50 -0.78 -9.28
C LYS A 341 -0.07 -1.06 -7.84
N ILE A 342 0.19 0.01 -7.05
CA ILE A 342 0.38 -0.09 -5.61
C ILE A 342 -0.74 0.70 -4.93
N PRO A 343 -1.76 0.03 -4.38
CA PRO A 343 -2.84 0.70 -3.67
C PRO A 343 -2.31 1.39 -2.41
N GLN A 344 -3.10 2.29 -1.86
CA GLN A 344 -2.68 3.07 -0.69
C GLN A 344 -2.53 2.21 0.56
N GLY A 345 -3.36 1.17 0.71
CA GLY A 345 -3.28 0.23 1.81
C GLY A 345 -4.63 -0.24 2.31
N THR A 346 -4.60 -0.98 3.40
CA THR A 346 -5.74 -1.75 3.88
C THR A 346 -6.98 -0.93 4.20
N ILE A 347 -6.82 0.26 4.78
CA ILE A 347 -7.96 1.12 5.09
C ILE A 347 -8.79 1.42 3.84
N TYR A 348 -8.12 1.71 2.73
CA TYR A 348 -8.76 2.03 1.47
C TYR A 348 -9.27 0.79 0.75
N ASP A 349 -8.49 -0.31 0.79
CA ASP A 349 -8.87 -1.58 0.16
C ASP A 349 -10.07 -2.23 0.85
N TYR A 350 -10.14 -2.18 2.18
CA TYR A 350 -11.23 -2.78 2.95
C TYR A 350 -12.49 -1.93 2.97
N PHE A 351 -12.32 -0.60 2.91
CA PHE A 351 -13.41 0.33 3.03
C PHE A 351 -13.99 0.74 1.68
N TRP A 352 -13.12 0.95 0.67
CA TRP A 352 -13.49 1.47 -0.64
C TRP A 352 -13.38 0.47 -1.79
N GLY A 353 -12.89 -0.73 -1.55
CA GLY A 353 -12.76 -1.78 -2.55
C GLY A 353 -11.65 -1.62 -3.55
N GLN A 354 -10.48 -2.18 -3.29
CA GLN A 354 -9.35 -2.06 -4.21
C GLN A 354 -9.07 -0.61 -4.64
N HIS A 355 -9.42 0.31 -3.75
CA HIS A 355 -9.29 1.74 -3.98
C HIS A 355 -7.86 2.10 -4.37
N ALA A 356 -7.72 2.69 -5.53
CA ALA A 356 -6.47 3.20 -6.02
C ALA A 356 -6.63 4.68 -6.36
N SER A 357 -6.23 5.53 -5.43
CA SER A 357 -6.13 6.97 -5.68
C SER A 357 -5.05 7.25 -6.71
N ALA A 358 -5.24 8.26 -7.52
CA ALA A 358 -4.29 8.61 -8.56
C ALA A 358 -2.96 9.07 -7.96
N ARG A 359 -2.98 10.10 -7.10
CA ARG A 359 -1.73 10.67 -6.52
C ARG A 359 -0.93 9.67 -5.72
N ASP A 360 -1.60 8.75 -5.01
CA ASP A 360 -0.94 7.81 -4.12
C ASP A 360 -0.15 6.77 -4.89
N ASN A 361 -0.73 6.22 -5.95
CA ASN A 361 -0.01 5.29 -6.82
C ASN A 361 1.29 5.91 -7.39
N PHE A 362 1.29 7.19 -7.75
CA PHE A 362 2.50 7.85 -8.21
C PHE A 362 3.54 7.97 -7.11
N GLN A 363 3.13 8.34 -5.89
CA GLN A 363 4.02 8.45 -4.74
C GLN A 363 4.65 7.10 -4.38
N HIS A 364 3.83 6.04 -4.35
CA HIS A 364 4.30 4.69 -4.00
C HIS A 364 5.31 4.14 -5.01
N ALA A 365 5.21 4.52 -6.28
CA ALA A 365 6.10 4.07 -7.33
C ALA A 365 7.44 4.84 -7.40
N LEU A 366 7.59 5.96 -6.70
CA LEU A 366 8.83 6.76 -6.73
C LEU A 366 10.09 5.96 -6.37
N PRO A 367 10.14 5.20 -5.27
CA PRO A 367 11.33 4.41 -4.96
C PRO A 367 11.55 3.24 -5.91
N LEU A 368 10.48 2.68 -6.50
CA LEU A 368 10.58 1.56 -7.44
C LEU A 368 11.40 1.91 -8.68
N VAL A 369 11.40 3.16 -9.09
CA VAL A 369 12.24 3.62 -10.22
C VAL A 369 13.70 3.23 -10.02
N HIS A 370 14.17 3.11 -8.79
CA HIS A 370 15.56 2.82 -8.44
C HIS A 370 15.87 1.31 -8.26
N PHE A 371 14.87 0.46 -8.05
CA PHE A 371 15.12 -0.98 -7.85
C PHE A 371 14.21 -1.91 -8.67
N ASP A 372 12.98 -1.53 -8.96
CA ASP A 372 12.10 -2.21 -9.93
C ASP A 372 11.44 -1.22 -10.92
N PRO A 373 12.21 -0.71 -11.89
CA PRO A 373 11.70 0.24 -12.88
C PRO A 373 10.60 -0.35 -13.79
N LYS A 374 10.48 -1.68 -13.89
CA LYS A 374 9.40 -2.32 -14.65
C LYS A 374 8.07 -2.14 -13.95
N LEU A 375 8.03 -2.33 -12.63
CA LEU A 375 6.83 -2.10 -11.83
C LEU A 375 6.47 -0.61 -11.84
N ALA A 376 7.44 0.30 -11.68
CA ALA A 376 7.21 1.75 -11.81
C ALA A 376 6.60 2.13 -13.17
N LYS A 377 7.08 1.51 -14.26
CA LYS A 377 6.53 1.70 -15.60
C LYS A 377 5.10 1.17 -15.74
N SER A 378 4.79 0.03 -15.13
CA SER A 378 3.43 -0.52 -15.10
C SER A 378 2.47 0.43 -14.36
N VAL A 379 2.89 1.00 -13.24
CA VAL A 379 2.10 2.03 -12.52
C VAL A 379 1.84 3.25 -13.40
N LEU A 380 2.85 3.75 -14.12
CA LEU A 380 2.67 4.85 -15.08
C LEU A 380 1.65 4.51 -16.16
N ARG A 381 1.72 3.31 -16.75
CA ARG A 381 0.75 2.83 -17.76
C ARG A 381 -0.66 2.70 -17.17
N TYR A 382 -0.77 2.11 -15.99
CA TYR A 382 -2.05 1.98 -15.28
C TYR A 382 -2.73 3.35 -15.11
N MET A 383 -1.98 4.34 -14.66
CA MET A 383 -2.51 5.68 -14.45
C MET A 383 -2.90 6.37 -15.76
N LEU A 384 -2.10 6.21 -16.83
CA LEU A 384 -2.41 6.77 -18.14
C LEU A 384 -3.64 6.10 -18.79
N LYS A 385 -3.87 4.80 -18.54
CA LYS A 385 -5.10 4.10 -18.95
C LYS A 385 -6.36 4.58 -18.23
N ARG A 386 -6.21 5.29 -17.10
CA ARG A 386 -7.29 5.96 -16.35
C ARG A 386 -7.45 7.43 -16.69
N THR A 387 -6.55 7.97 -17.51
CA THR A 387 -6.53 9.37 -17.92
C THR A 387 -7.39 9.57 -19.17
N THR A 388 -8.21 10.60 -19.17
CA THR A 388 -9.01 10.95 -20.37
C THR A 388 -8.11 11.47 -21.49
N PRO A 389 -8.55 11.44 -22.76
CA PRO A 389 -7.78 11.99 -23.89
C PRO A 389 -7.44 13.48 -23.75
N PHE A 390 -8.11 14.18 -22.85
CA PHE A 390 -7.94 15.60 -22.56
C PHE A 390 -7.02 15.88 -21.35
N GLY A 391 -6.49 14.83 -20.72
CA GLY A 391 -5.53 14.93 -19.61
C GLY A 391 -6.15 14.99 -18.23
N GLU A 392 -7.47 14.78 -18.09
CA GLU A 392 -8.10 14.63 -16.79
C GLU A 392 -7.75 13.24 -16.20
N MET A 393 -7.15 13.24 -15.04
CA MET A 393 -6.87 12.03 -14.26
C MET A 393 -7.97 11.87 -13.21
N ARG A 394 -8.69 10.75 -13.26
CA ARG A 394 -9.75 10.46 -12.28
C ARG A 394 -9.11 10.07 -10.94
N LEU A 395 -9.67 10.60 -9.85
CA LEU A 395 -9.12 10.41 -8.52
C LEU A 395 -9.15 8.94 -8.10
N ILE A 396 -10.30 8.29 -8.24
CA ILE A 396 -10.58 6.98 -7.64
C ILE A 396 -10.82 5.93 -8.72
N GLU A 397 -10.34 4.70 -8.48
CA GLU A 397 -10.69 3.48 -9.20
C GLU A 397 -10.85 2.35 -8.19
N MET A 398 -11.90 1.54 -8.31
CA MET A 398 -12.29 0.54 -7.31
C MET A 398 -12.07 -0.92 -7.79
N GLY A 399 -11.12 -1.14 -8.69
CA GLY A 399 -10.75 -2.47 -9.16
C GLY A 399 -11.65 -3.07 -10.26
N ASN A 400 -12.70 -2.35 -10.70
CA ASN A 400 -13.64 -2.78 -11.75
C ASN A 400 -13.48 -2.03 -13.07
N GLY A 401 -12.41 -1.25 -13.21
CA GLY A 401 -12.13 -0.45 -14.40
C GLY A 401 -12.90 0.87 -14.47
N PHE A 402 -13.77 1.17 -13.52
CA PHE A 402 -14.48 2.42 -13.46
C PHE A 402 -13.69 3.46 -12.66
N ALA A 403 -13.27 4.52 -13.32
CA ALA A 403 -12.56 5.63 -12.70
C ALA A 403 -13.46 6.87 -12.60
N TYR A 404 -13.51 7.51 -11.43
CA TYR A 404 -14.38 8.64 -11.14
C TYR A 404 -13.76 9.60 -10.11
N ASN A 405 -14.33 10.79 -9.97
CA ASN A 405 -13.81 11.80 -9.03
C ASN A 405 -14.59 11.86 -7.71
N ASP A 406 -15.70 11.12 -7.60
CA ASP A 406 -16.68 11.31 -6.54
C ASP A 406 -17.02 12.82 -6.41
N ARG A 407 -16.87 13.38 -5.21
CA ARG A 407 -17.02 14.81 -4.92
C ARG A 407 -15.69 15.59 -4.92
N TYR A 408 -14.58 14.90 -5.18
CA TYR A 408 -13.24 15.48 -5.14
C TYR A 408 -12.70 15.75 -6.54
N PHE A 409 -12.58 17.02 -6.89
CA PHE A 409 -11.89 17.48 -8.09
C PHE A 409 -10.55 18.05 -7.67
N THR A 410 -9.58 17.17 -7.48
CA THR A 410 -8.26 17.52 -6.97
C THR A 410 -7.40 18.14 -8.08
N SER A 411 -6.59 19.13 -7.71
CA SER A 411 -5.75 19.88 -8.65
C SER A 411 -4.29 19.44 -8.68
N ASP A 412 -3.95 18.32 -8.05
CA ASP A 412 -2.58 17.84 -7.84
C ASP A 412 -2.20 16.57 -8.66
N GLN A 413 -3.18 15.87 -9.23
CA GLN A 413 -2.97 14.58 -9.89
C GLN A 413 -1.92 14.64 -11.02
N GLN A 414 -2.00 15.66 -11.88
CA GLN A 414 -1.07 15.85 -12.98
C GLN A 414 0.35 16.16 -12.49
N LEU A 415 0.48 16.82 -11.35
CA LEU A 415 1.77 17.17 -10.75
C LEU A 415 2.47 15.91 -10.22
N TYR A 416 1.74 15.04 -9.52
CA TYR A 416 2.29 13.75 -9.06
C TYR A 416 2.66 12.83 -10.24
N TYR A 417 1.87 12.82 -11.31
CA TYR A 417 2.24 12.14 -12.55
C TYR A 417 3.57 12.67 -13.11
N PHE A 418 3.73 13.98 -13.19
CA PHE A 418 4.97 14.58 -13.70
C PHE A 418 6.17 14.31 -12.80
N ILE A 419 5.99 14.23 -11.48
CA ILE A 419 7.06 13.84 -10.56
C ILE A 419 7.54 12.42 -10.89
N LEU A 420 6.63 11.45 -10.97
CA LEU A 420 7.02 10.06 -11.25
C LEU A 420 7.57 9.89 -12.67
N LEU A 421 6.94 10.49 -13.70
CA LEU A 421 7.44 10.41 -15.07
C LEU A 421 8.85 10.98 -15.19
N THR A 422 9.09 12.13 -14.56
CA THR A 422 10.40 12.78 -14.57
C THR A 422 11.46 11.94 -13.88
N GLU A 423 11.15 11.38 -12.72
CA GLU A 423 12.07 10.49 -11.99
C GLU A 423 12.36 9.23 -12.83
N TYR A 424 11.32 8.63 -13.43
CA TYR A 424 11.47 7.47 -14.30
C TYR A 424 12.39 7.75 -15.49
N LEU A 425 12.13 8.82 -16.24
CA LEU A 425 12.96 9.19 -17.39
C LEU A 425 14.40 9.54 -16.97
N ASN A 426 14.55 10.27 -15.86
CA ASN A 426 15.86 10.66 -15.36
C ASN A 426 16.72 9.48 -14.91
N VAL A 427 16.15 8.50 -14.23
CA VAL A 427 16.90 7.35 -13.71
C VAL A 427 17.13 6.29 -14.79
N THR A 428 16.07 5.94 -15.53
CA THR A 428 16.13 4.80 -16.48
C THR A 428 16.66 5.18 -17.85
N LYS A 429 16.57 6.46 -18.25
CA LYS A 429 16.83 6.96 -19.61
C LYS A 429 15.97 6.29 -20.69
N ASP A 430 14.85 5.66 -20.29
CA ASP A 430 13.89 5.04 -21.21
C ASP A 430 12.99 6.10 -21.87
N TYR A 431 13.57 6.93 -22.72
CA TYR A 431 12.81 7.91 -23.49
C TYR A 431 11.87 7.26 -24.51
N GLY A 432 12.12 5.98 -24.88
CA GLY A 432 11.23 5.20 -25.74
C GLY A 432 9.82 5.08 -25.19
N PHE A 433 9.66 5.10 -23.86
CA PHE A 433 8.36 5.10 -23.19
C PHE A 433 7.44 6.21 -23.69
N LEU A 434 7.95 7.39 -24.00
CA LEU A 434 7.14 8.51 -24.51
C LEU A 434 6.45 8.20 -25.85
N SER A 435 6.95 7.23 -26.61
CA SER A 435 6.37 6.79 -27.89
C SER A 435 5.42 5.61 -27.75
N GLU A 436 5.31 4.99 -26.58
CA GLU A 436 4.39 3.88 -26.34
C GLU A 436 2.94 4.33 -26.48
N LYS A 437 2.12 3.44 -27.05
CA LYS A 437 0.70 3.70 -27.26
C LYS A 437 -0.11 3.20 -26.07
N ILE A 438 -0.99 4.04 -25.57
CA ILE A 438 -1.89 3.78 -24.45
C ILE A 438 -3.33 4.04 -24.91
N MET A 439 -4.23 3.15 -24.52
CA MET A 439 -5.66 3.37 -24.66
C MET A 439 -6.17 4.25 -23.51
N PRO A 440 -6.56 5.51 -23.74
CA PRO A 440 -7.04 6.39 -22.67
C PRO A 440 -8.43 5.99 -22.18
N TYR A 441 -8.85 6.57 -21.06
CA TYR A 441 -10.15 6.32 -20.45
C TYR A 441 -11.27 7.17 -21.08
N PRO A 442 -12.49 6.63 -21.29
CA PRO A 442 -12.84 5.20 -21.21
C PRO A 442 -12.41 4.45 -22.49
N ALA A 443 -11.86 3.25 -22.33
CA ALA A 443 -11.21 2.52 -23.41
C ALA A 443 -12.09 2.21 -24.63
N ASN A 444 -13.40 2.05 -24.44
CA ASN A 444 -14.31 1.52 -25.47
C ASN A 444 -14.52 2.43 -26.69
N ASP A 445 -14.36 3.74 -26.54
CA ASP A 445 -14.72 4.72 -27.56
C ASP A 445 -13.52 5.58 -28.00
N MET A 446 -12.32 5.22 -27.56
CA MET A 446 -11.14 6.05 -27.73
C MET A 446 -10.15 5.46 -28.73
N LYS A 447 -9.33 6.32 -29.30
CA LYS A 447 -8.15 5.94 -30.08
C LYS A 447 -6.94 5.93 -29.17
N GLU A 448 -6.04 4.99 -29.41
CA GLU A 448 -4.74 4.99 -28.75
C GLU A 448 -4.03 6.33 -28.93
N LYS A 449 -3.37 6.76 -27.87
CA LYS A 449 -2.48 7.94 -27.85
C LYS A 449 -1.09 7.52 -27.37
N THR A 450 -0.08 8.22 -27.82
CA THR A 450 1.25 8.03 -27.24
C THR A 450 1.30 8.62 -25.84
N VAL A 451 2.22 8.11 -25.01
CA VAL A 451 2.51 8.68 -23.68
C VAL A 451 2.83 10.17 -23.81
N LEU A 452 3.58 10.57 -24.84
CA LEU A 452 3.87 11.99 -25.11
C LEU A 452 2.60 12.81 -25.35
N GLU A 453 1.66 12.29 -26.13
CA GLU A 453 0.38 12.98 -26.38
C GLU A 453 -0.45 13.12 -25.10
N LEU A 454 -0.49 12.08 -24.27
CA LEU A 454 -1.17 12.12 -22.96
C LEU A 454 -0.45 13.05 -21.97
N THR A 455 0.88 13.05 -21.94
CA THR A 455 1.68 13.99 -21.13
C THR A 455 1.38 15.45 -21.52
N LYS A 456 1.32 15.72 -22.83
CA LYS A 456 0.91 17.04 -23.33
C LYS A 456 -0.52 17.38 -22.92
N ALA A 457 -1.45 16.42 -23.01
CA ALA A 457 -2.85 16.64 -22.61
C ALA A 457 -2.94 16.94 -21.10
N CYS A 458 -2.21 16.21 -20.24
CA CYS A 458 -2.13 16.48 -18.81
C CYS A 458 -1.57 17.88 -18.50
N PHE A 459 -0.53 18.30 -19.23
CA PHE A 459 0.00 19.66 -19.09
C PHE A 459 -1.01 20.74 -19.50
N VAL A 460 -1.70 20.54 -20.62
CA VAL A 460 -2.75 21.46 -21.10
C VAL A 460 -3.90 21.52 -20.10
N PHE A 461 -4.30 20.36 -19.53
CA PHE A 461 -5.34 20.30 -18.51
C PHE A 461 -4.93 21.07 -17.24
N LEU A 462 -3.70 20.89 -16.76
CA LEU A 462 -3.17 21.66 -15.63
C LEU A 462 -3.16 23.17 -15.91
N ARG A 463 -2.66 23.58 -17.08
CA ARG A 463 -2.47 24.99 -17.42
C ARG A 463 -3.79 25.72 -17.72
N ASP A 464 -4.68 25.08 -18.50
CA ASP A 464 -5.84 25.74 -19.12
C ASP A 464 -7.16 25.38 -18.44
N THR A 465 -7.31 24.15 -17.89
CA THR A 465 -8.54 23.70 -17.23
C THR A 465 -8.49 23.94 -15.71
N ILE A 466 -7.47 23.46 -15.04
CA ILE A 466 -7.24 23.83 -13.63
C ILE A 466 -6.92 25.33 -13.58
N GLY A 467 -5.92 25.76 -14.34
CA GLY A 467 -5.58 27.15 -14.52
C GLY A 467 -5.01 27.82 -13.26
N ARG A 468 -5.09 29.14 -13.25
CA ARG A 468 -4.57 30.00 -12.16
C ARG A 468 -5.63 30.98 -11.70
N GLY A 469 -5.59 31.31 -10.40
CA GLY A 469 -6.48 32.31 -9.82
C GLY A 469 -5.95 33.74 -9.95
N VAL A 470 -6.55 34.64 -9.21
CA VAL A 470 -6.29 36.09 -9.29
C VAL A 470 -4.90 36.48 -8.76
N HIS A 471 -4.28 35.66 -7.91
CA HIS A 471 -2.91 35.86 -7.43
C HIS A 471 -1.87 35.23 -8.36
N GLY A 472 -2.31 34.52 -9.40
CA GLY A 472 -1.46 33.80 -10.35
C GLY A 472 -0.99 32.44 -9.89
N LEU A 473 -1.49 31.96 -8.76
CA LEU A 473 -1.23 30.62 -8.23
C LEU A 473 -2.18 29.58 -8.88
N ILE A 474 -1.81 28.31 -8.84
CA ILE A 474 -2.64 27.23 -9.36
C ILE A 474 -3.97 27.16 -8.59
N ASN A 475 -5.07 27.09 -9.30
CA ASN A 475 -6.38 26.91 -8.69
C ASN A 475 -6.46 25.62 -7.89
N LEU A 476 -7.11 25.69 -6.74
CA LEU A 476 -7.31 24.59 -5.84
C LEU A 476 -8.29 23.56 -6.41
N MET A 477 -9.20 23.99 -7.29
CA MET A 477 -10.45 23.29 -7.58
C MET A 477 -11.26 23.19 -6.27
N ASN A 478 -11.57 21.98 -5.78
CA ASN A 478 -12.16 21.87 -4.45
C ASN A 478 -11.27 21.15 -3.45
N SER A 479 -10.12 20.64 -3.90
CA SER A 479 -9.10 20.05 -3.05
C SER A 479 -7.73 19.99 -3.76
N ASP A 480 -6.68 19.92 -2.98
CA ASP A 480 -5.35 19.47 -3.37
C ASP A 480 -5.02 18.20 -2.58
N TRP A 481 -3.79 18.04 -2.09
CA TRP A 481 -3.43 16.93 -1.19
C TRP A 481 -4.38 16.84 0.01
N TRP A 482 -4.85 17.96 0.52
CA TRP A 482 -5.78 18.02 1.64
C TRP A 482 -7.24 17.89 1.16
N ASP A 483 -7.78 16.68 1.16
CA ASP A 483 -9.12 16.37 0.69
C ASP A 483 -10.22 17.00 1.57
N SER A 484 -9.93 17.22 2.84
CA SER A 484 -10.89 17.70 3.83
C SER A 484 -11.12 19.22 3.82
N ILE A 485 -10.49 19.94 2.90
CA ILE A 485 -10.63 21.41 2.82
C ILE A 485 -12.09 21.87 2.83
N TYR A 486 -12.98 21.17 2.14
CA TYR A 486 -14.37 21.54 2.05
C TYR A 486 -15.19 21.26 3.33
N TYR A 487 -14.68 20.51 4.28
CA TYR A 487 -15.31 20.36 5.61
C TYR A 487 -15.04 21.57 6.52
N MET A 488 -14.11 22.43 6.12
CA MET A 488 -13.76 23.59 6.90
C MET A 488 -14.85 24.65 6.82
N GLU A 489 -15.34 25.08 7.99
CA GLU A 489 -16.15 26.27 8.21
C GLU A 489 -17.35 26.49 7.29
N SER A 490 -18.24 25.55 7.08
CA SER A 490 -19.48 25.79 6.35
C SER A 490 -19.32 26.55 5.00
N VAL A 491 -18.11 26.53 4.42
CA VAL A 491 -17.86 27.18 3.14
C VAL A 491 -18.55 26.37 2.05
N PRO A 492 -19.43 26.96 1.24
CA PRO A 492 -20.05 26.24 0.15
C PRO A 492 -19.00 25.65 -0.79
N TYR A 493 -19.10 24.38 -1.10
CA TYR A 493 -18.22 23.64 -1.99
C TYR A 493 -17.85 24.39 -3.30
N ASN A 494 -18.83 25.02 -3.93
CA ASN A 494 -18.63 25.80 -5.15
C ASN A 494 -17.76 27.06 -4.92
N VAL A 495 -17.77 27.64 -3.72
CA VAL A 495 -16.92 28.81 -3.43
C VAL A 495 -15.45 28.40 -3.40
N VAL A 496 -15.12 27.27 -2.80
CA VAL A 496 -13.74 26.71 -2.83
C VAL A 496 -13.34 26.43 -4.27
N PHE A 497 -14.20 25.76 -5.02
CA PHE A 497 -13.93 25.35 -6.40
C PHE A 497 -13.58 26.54 -7.32
N PHE A 498 -14.30 27.65 -7.21
CA PHE A 498 -14.12 28.81 -8.11
C PHE A 498 -13.17 29.87 -7.60
N THR A 499 -12.80 29.85 -6.33
CA THR A 499 -11.99 30.93 -5.73
C THR A 499 -10.73 30.43 -5.02
N GLY A 500 -10.55 29.12 -4.90
CA GLY A 500 -9.43 28.51 -4.20
C GLY A 500 -8.13 28.55 -5.03
N GLU A 501 -7.02 28.93 -4.39
CA GLU A 501 -5.67 28.87 -4.98
C GLU A 501 -4.73 28.15 -4.02
N SER A 502 -3.94 27.18 -4.53
CA SER A 502 -3.04 26.33 -3.74
C SER A 502 -1.59 26.80 -3.82
N HIS A 503 -1.00 27.16 -2.67
CA HIS A 503 0.43 27.41 -2.56
C HIS A 503 1.24 26.12 -2.68
N MET A 504 0.72 25.01 -2.13
CA MET A 504 1.35 23.70 -2.26
C MET A 504 1.52 23.31 -3.73
N ASN A 505 0.43 23.28 -4.50
CA ASN A 505 0.47 22.87 -5.90
C ASN A 505 1.32 23.82 -6.74
N THR A 506 1.34 25.10 -6.41
CA THR A 506 2.18 26.09 -7.11
C THR A 506 3.66 25.83 -6.85
N ALA A 507 4.08 25.61 -5.59
CA ALA A 507 5.46 25.29 -5.25
C ALA A 507 5.87 23.93 -5.86
N MET A 508 5.00 22.92 -5.77
CA MET A 508 5.21 21.59 -6.39
C MET A 508 5.39 21.72 -7.90
N ALA A 509 4.55 22.50 -8.58
CA ALA A 509 4.65 22.72 -10.02
C ALA A 509 5.98 23.42 -10.41
N VAL A 510 6.40 24.43 -9.65
CA VAL A 510 7.68 25.13 -9.89
C VAL A 510 8.86 24.15 -9.88
N CYS A 511 8.90 23.24 -8.91
CA CYS A 511 9.97 22.23 -8.80
C CYS A 511 9.89 21.15 -9.88
N THR A 512 8.67 20.69 -10.19
CA THR A 512 8.43 19.53 -11.03
C THR A 512 8.53 19.85 -12.51
N LEU A 513 7.92 20.97 -12.94
CA LEU A 513 7.88 21.38 -14.35
C LEU A 513 9.27 21.76 -14.88
N ASP A 514 10.14 22.27 -14.03
CA ASP A 514 11.54 22.51 -14.37
C ASP A 514 12.24 21.23 -14.82
N LYS A 515 12.18 20.19 -13.98
CA LYS A 515 12.79 18.87 -14.25
C LYS A 515 12.13 18.17 -15.44
N LEU A 516 10.80 18.28 -15.58
CA LEU A 516 10.09 17.71 -16.72
C LEU A 516 10.53 18.35 -18.04
N ALA A 517 10.65 19.67 -18.08
CA ALA A 517 11.13 20.37 -19.27
C ALA A 517 12.57 19.95 -19.66
N GLU A 518 13.45 19.76 -18.66
CA GLU A 518 14.79 19.24 -18.89
C GLU A 518 14.78 17.82 -19.49
N GLU A 519 14.02 16.89 -18.91
CA GLU A 519 13.97 15.50 -19.44
C GLU A 519 13.33 15.43 -20.83
N LEU A 520 12.29 16.21 -21.11
CA LEU A 520 11.73 16.31 -22.45
C LEU A 520 12.70 16.91 -23.46
N THR A 521 13.56 17.85 -23.03
CA THR A 521 14.64 18.39 -23.88
C THR A 521 15.65 17.30 -24.21
N LYS A 522 16.12 16.53 -23.21
CA LYS A 522 17.01 15.38 -23.42
C LYS A 522 16.39 14.33 -24.36
N ALA A 523 15.10 14.07 -24.22
CA ALA A 523 14.37 13.13 -25.08
C ALA A 523 14.41 13.52 -26.58
N THR A 524 14.61 14.80 -26.93
CA THR A 524 14.74 15.25 -28.32
C THR A 524 15.95 14.64 -29.05
N GLU A 525 16.96 14.20 -28.32
CA GLU A 525 18.16 13.57 -28.89
C GLU A 525 17.88 12.12 -29.32
N PHE A 526 16.94 11.46 -28.63
CA PHE A 526 16.59 10.04 -28.81
C PHE A 526 15.38 9.84 -29.73
N LEU A 527 14.40 10.72 -29.67
CA LEU A 527 13.13 10.61 -30.40
C LEU A 527 13.09 11.61 -31.55
N VAL A 528 13.82 11.33 -32.62
CA VAL A 528 14.01 12.24 -33.78
C VAL A 528 12.68 12.63 -34.42
N ASP A 529 11.75 11.67 -34.57
CA ASP A 529 10.43 11.89 -35.20
C ASP A 529 9.52 12.81 -34.36
N CYS A 530 9.73 12.85 -33.06
CA CYS A 530 8.97 13.67 -32.10
C CYS A 530 9.72 14.94 -31.68
N ARG A 531 10.92 15.19 -32.17
CA ARG A 531 11.82 16.29 -31.75
C ARG A 531 11.14 17.63 -31.68
N THR A 532 10.41 18.01 -32.72
CA THR A 532 9.72 19.31 -32.78
C THR A 532 8.64 19.42 -31.70
N VAL A 533 7.84 18.37 -31.52
CA VAL A 533 6.76 18.33 -30.51
C VAL A 533 7.35 18.39 -29.10
N LEU A 534 8.39 17.61 -28.82
CA LEU A 534 9.10 17.60 -27.55
C LEU A 534 9.69 18.97 -27.22
N GLY A 535 10.40 19.61 -28.18
CA GLY A 535 11.01 20.93 -27.97
C GLY A 535 9.96 22.02 -27.74
N MET A 536 8.84 21.99 -28.47
CA MET A 536 7.75 22.93 -28.25
C MET A 536 7.07 22.73 -26.90
N LEU A 537 6.84 21.47 -26.49
CA LEU A 537 6.24 21.13 -25.21
C LEU A 537 7.15 21.54 -24.04
N SER A 538 8.44 21.17 -24.10
CA SER A 538 9.45 21.56 -23.11
C SER A 538 9.47 23.09 -22.92
N LYS A 539 9.54 23.84 -24.02
CA LYS A 539 9.53 25.31 -23.98
C LYS A 539 8.25 25.85 -23.35
N SER A 540 7.07 25.31 -23.70
CA SER A 540 5.79 25.74 -23.15
C SER A 540 5.70 25.47 -21.65
N ILE A 541 6.19 24.31 -21.19
CA ILE A 541 6.28 23.95 -19.78
C ILE A 541 7.19 24.91 -19.03
N GLY A 542 8.38 25.21 -19.59
CA GLY A 542 9.33 26.13 -18.98
C GLY A 542 8.76 27.54 -18.82
N LEU A 543 8.08 28.07 -19.85
CA LEU A 543 7.43 29.40 -19.77
C LEU A 543 6.34 29.44 -18.70
N TYR A 544 5.50 28.43 -18.62
CA TYR A 544 4.44 28.36 -17.60
C TYR A 544 5.03 28.24 -16.18
N ARG A 545 6.10 27.45 -16.04
CA ARG A 545 6.85 27.33 -14.79
C ARG A 545 7.41 28.70 -14.32
N GLU A 546 7.97 29.51 -15.22
CA GLU A 546 8.50 30.84 -14.90
C GLU A 546 7.39 31.79 -14.43
N GLU A 547 6.21 31.71 -15.05
CA GLU A 547 5.05 32.51 -14.61
C GLU A 547 4.61 32.10 -13.18
N LEU A 548 4.57 30.79 -12.88
CA LEU A 548 4.23 30.28 -11.54
C LEU A 548 5.29 30.70 -10.50
N LEU A 549 6.58 30.57 -10.84
CA LEU A 549 7.67 31.00 -9.97
C LEU A 549 7.55 32.48 -9.62
N HIS A 550 7.34 33.31 -10.65
CA HIS A 550 7.17 34.75 -10.43
C HIS A 550 5.99 35.07 -9.50
N ALA A 551 4.84 34.44 -9.73
CA ALA A 551 3.65 34.62 -8.90
C ALA A 551 3.88 34.17 -7.46
N PHE A 552 4.45 32.96 -7.27
CA PHE A 552 4.75 32.39 -5.98
C PHE A 552 5.76 33.24 -5.18
N MET A 553 6.86 33.64 -5.80
CA MET A 553 7.89 34.47 -5.15
C MET A 553 7.38 35.88 -4.81
N LYS A 554 6.53 36.46 -5.66
CA LYS A 554 5.86 37.74 -5.39
C LYS A 554 4.91 37.62 -4.20
N ASP A 555 4.13 36.55 -4.11
CA ASP A 555 3.22 36.29 -2.99
C ASP A 555 3.95 36.02 -1.69
N MET A 556 5.00 35.18 -1.74
CA MET A 556 5.86 34.93 -0.58
C MET A 556 6.53 36.21 -0.06
N GLY A 557 7.06 37.05 -0.95
CA GLY A 557 7.66 38.32 -0.64
C GLY A 557 8.74 38.23 0.48
N LYS A 558 8.55 39.02 1.55
CA LYS A 558 9.45 39.02 2.73
C LYS A 558 9.02 38.05 3.84
N ARG A 559 7.98 37.27 3.61
CA ARG A 559 7.48 36.29 4.61
C ARG A 559 8.55 35.23 4.85
N LYS A 560 8.62 34.73 6.06
CA LYS A 560 9.54 33.64 6.43
C LYS A 560 9.11 32.30 5.88
N PHE A 561 7.82 32.13 5.66
CA PHE A 561 7.23 30.93 5.07
C PHE A 561 6.02 31.26 4.15
N PRO A 562 5.71 30.45 3.14
CA PRO A 562 4.54 30.63 2.28
C PRO A 562 3.24 30.35 3.04
N ARG A 563 2.18 30.99 2.59
CA ARG A 563 0.80 30.69 3.02
C ARG A 563 0.39 29.28 2.62
N ARG A 564 -0.75 28.84 3.12
CA ARG A 564 -1.34 27.56 2.70
C ARG A 564 -2.16 27.70 1.42
N MET A 565 -3.06 28.67 1.39
CA MET A 565 -4.00 28.86 0.28
C MET A 565 -4.73 30.20 0.35
N TYR A 566 -5.40 30.51 -0.76
CA TYR A 566 -6.43 31.53 -0.80
C TYR A 566 -7.79 30.87 -1.10
N TRP A 567 -8.85 31.38 -0.52
CA TRP A 567 -10.19 31.19 -1.00
C TRP A 567 -11.11 32.32 -0.57
N ASN A 568 -12.17 32.61 -1.37
CA ASN A 568 -13.16 33.63 -1.10
C ASN A 568 -12.53 34.98 -0.68
N GLY A 569 -11.41 35.36 -1.29
CA GLY A 569 -10.66 36.57 -0.99
C GLY A 569 -9.91 36.59 0.35
N LYS A 570 -9.85 35.47 1.07
CA LYS A 570 -9.10 35.33 2.34
C LYS A 570 -7.81 34.56 2.11
N ALA A 571 -6.77 34.93 2.86
CA ALA A 571 -5.52 34.20 2.96
C ALA A 571 -5.53 33.27 4.19
N TYR A 572 -5.07 32.04 4.02
CA TYR A 572 -4.94 31.04 5.06
C TYR A 572 -3.49 30.64 5.26
N GLY A 573 -3.12 30.30 6.47
CA GLY A 573 -1.74 29.99 6.81
C GLY A 573 -0.84 31.23 6.82
N GLU A 574 -1.37 32.40 7.13
CA GLU A 574 -0.62 33.65 7.15
C GLU A 574 0.30 33.77 8.37
N ASN A 575 -0.18 33.36 9.52
CA ASN A 575 0.53 33.38 10.81
C ASN A 575 0.65 32.00 11.45
N ASN A 576 -0.06 31.02 10.94
CA ASN A 576 -0.08 29.63 11.32
C ASN A 576 0.55 28.78 10.21
N MET A 577 1.58 28.01 10.53
CA MET A 577 2.30 27.23 9.51
C MET A 577 1.55 25.93 9.19
N PHE A 578 1.33 25.71 7.89
CA PHE A 578 0.90 24.45 7.29
C PHE A 578 2.08 23.81 6.57
N LEU A 579 2.26 22.50 6.74
CA LEU A 579 3.43 21.78 6.23
C LEU A 579 3.42 21.60 4.71
N GLU A 580 2.24 21.50 4.10
CA GLU A 580 2.05 21.09 2.70
C GLU A 580 2.87 21.92 1.69
N PRO A 581 2.94 23.26 1.74
CA PRO A 581 3.75 24.01 0.78
C PRO A 581 5.23 24.04 1.14
N GLN A 582 5.63 23.75 2.40
CA GLN A 582 6.98 24.01 2.88
C GLN A 582 8.02 23.11 2.21
N GLY A 583 7.73 21.80 2.13
CA GLY A 583 8.66 20.83 1.55
C GLY A 583 9.00 21.12 0.10
N PHE A 584 8.03 21.50 -0.70
CA PHE A 584 8.26 21.90 -2.10
C PHE A 584 8.93 23.26 -2.21
N THR A 585 8.60 24.21 -1.32
CA THR A 585 9.28 25.53 -1.28
C THR A 585 10.78 25.39 -1.05
N LEU A 586 11.19 24.51 -0.13
CA LEU A 586 12.62 24.23 0.11
C LEU A 586 13.35 23.65 -1.11
N GLN A 587 12.61 23.02 -2.05
CA GLN A 587 13.18 22.44 -3.28
C GLN A 587 13.30 23.44 -4.44
N ILE A 588 12.74 24.65 -4.33
CA ILE A 588 12.84 25.69 -5.37
C ILE A 588 14.32 26.11 -5.50
N LYS A 589 14.91 25.91 -6.68
CA LYS A 589 16.33 26.18 -6.92
C LYS A 589 16.68 27.69 -6.87
N GLU A 590 15.72 28.54 -7.23
CA GLU A 590 15.89 30.00 -7.21
C GLU A 590 15.73 30.61 -5.80
N LEU A 591 15.24 29.84 -4.82
CA LEU A 591 15.20 30.31 -3.44
C LEU A 591 16.60 30.23 -2.84
N PRO A 592 17.20 31.36 -2.39
CA PRO A 592 18.54 31.34 -1.80
C PRO A 592 18.66 30.43 -0.58
N ASP A 593 19.81 29.80 -0.38
CA ASP A 593 20.03 28.87 0.74
C ASP A 593 19.81 29.51 2.11
N GLU A 594 20.12 30.80 2.28
CA GLU A 594 19.82 31.53 3.50
C GLU A 594 18.31 31.57 3.79
N ARG A 595 17.50 31.74 2.74
CA ARG A 595 16.04 31.75 2.86
C ARG A 595 15.49 30.37 3.13
N LYS A 596 16.09 29.32 2.54
CA LYS A 596 15.74 27.93 2.85
C LYS A 596 16.06 27.60 4.31
N LYS A 597 17.21 28.01 4.81
CA LYS A 597 17.59 27.84 6.22
C LYS A 597 16.65 28.58 7.15
N GLU A 598 16.31 29.83 6.82
CA GLU A 598 15.35 30.63 7.60
C GLU A 598 13.99 29.95 7.67
N LEU A 599 13.48 29.46 6.53
CA LEU A 599 12.24 28.70 6.47
C LEU A 599 12.30 27.42 7.34
N TYR A 600 13.41 26.69 7.25
CA TYR A 600 13.57 25.47 8.03
C TYR A 600 13.68 25.74 9.54
N GLU A 601 14.32 26.83 9.98
CA GLU A 601 14.31 27.23 11.39
C GLU A 601 12.90 27.57 11.88
N GLU A 602 12.07 28.24 11.07
CA GLU A 602 10.67 28.48 11.40
C GLU A 602 9.90 27.15 11.52
N MET A 603 10.16 26.17 10.62
CA MET A 603 9.54 24.84 10.70
C MET A 603 9.93 24.13 12.00
N LYS A 604 11.21 24.16 12.39
CA LYS A 604 11.68 23.54 13.64
C LYS A 604 10.96 24.09 14.87
N SER A 605 10.74 25.39 14.92
CA SER A 605 10.10 26.04 16.06
C SER A 605 8.58 25.84 16.12
N ARG A 606 7.92 25.54 14.98
CA ARG A 606 6.47 25.53 14.84
C ARG A 606 5.88 24.13 14.69
N VAL A 607 6.29 23.39 13.66
CA VAL A 607 5.69 22.09 13.29
C VAL A 607 6.51 20.87 13.72
N TYR A 608 7.80 21.05 14.05
CA TYR A 608 8.64 20.01 14.65
C TYR A 608 8.68 20.06 16.18
N ASN A 609 8.21 21.16 16.78
CA ASN A 609 8.30 21.34 18.23
C ASN A 609 7.45 20.30 18.99
N GLY A 610 8.13 19.47 19.78
CA GLY A 610 7.51 18.39 20.55
C GLY A 610 7.31 17.07 19.79
N GLU A 611 7.63 17.04 18.49
CA GLU A 611 7.45 15.85 17.64
C GLU A 611 8.70 14.95 17.67
N VAL A 612 8.47 13.62 17.63
CA VAL A 612 9.55 12.62 17.71
C VAL A 612 9.79 11.88 16.39
N ILE A 613 8.81 11.89 15.48
CA ILE A 613 8.88 11.18 14.18
C ILE A 613 9.19 12.17 13.05
N GLY A 614 8.49 13.29 13.01
CA GLY A 614 8.63 14.31 11.97
C GLY A 614 7.67 15.46 12.20
N ALA A 615 7.59 16.40 11.26
CA ALA A 615 6.72 17.56 11.37
C ALA A 615 5.23 17.16 11.33
N ARG A 616 4.43 17.74 12.20
CA ARG A 616 2.97 17.67 12.09
C ARG A 616 2.46 18.56 10.97
N GLN A 617 1.27 18.25 10.45
CA GLN A 617 0.68 18.91 9.29
C GLN A 617 0.50 20.42 9.49
N GLN A 618 0.14 20.88 10.67
CA GLN A 618 -0.05 22.30 10.97
C GLN A 618 0.42 22.64 12.38
N GLU A 619 0.87 23.89 12.57
CA GLU A 619 1.37 24.40 13.85
C GLU A 619 0.31 24.32 14.95
N ALA A 620 -0.87 24.85 14.64
CA ALA A 620 -2.06 24.74 15.45
C ALA A 620 -3.27 24.69 14.52
N PRO A 621 -4.33 23.97 14.85
CA PRO A 621 -5.54 23.95 14.04
C PRO A 621 -6.09 25.37 13.87
N GLU A 622 -6.09 25.85 12.65
CA GLU A 622 -6.70 27.15 12.28
C GLU A 622 -8.21 27.01 12.11
N PHE A 623 -8.65 25.78 11.93
CA PHE A 623 -10.04 25.39 11.77
C PHE A 623 -10.38 24.35 12.82
N SER A 624 -11.65 24.22 13.17
CA SER A 624 -12.14 23.13 13.97
C SER A 624 -12.03 21.76 13.28
N GLY A 625 -11.36 21.69 12.14
CA GLY A 625 -11.14 20.48 11.37
C GLY A 625 -12.42 19.80 10.91
N ASN A 626 -12.32 18.55 10.49
CA ASN A 626 -13.47 17.68 10.48
C ASN A 626 -13.88 17.51 11.96
N PRO A 627 -15.11 17.89 12.38
CA PRO A 627 -15.54 17.75 13.77
C PRO A 627 -15.53 16.32 14.29
N GLU A 628 -15.33 15.34 13.40
CA GLU A 628 -15.18 13.93 13.74
C GLU A 628 -13.74 13.57 14.17
N TRP A 629 -12.76 14.48 14.00
CA TRP A 629 -11.35 14.17 14.30
C TRP A 629 -10.78 15.09 15.36
N ASP A 630 -10.09 14.48 16.31
CA ASP A 630 -9.42 15.20 17.38
C ASP A 630 -8.28 16.07 16.83
N MET A 631 -8.01 17.15 17.54
CA MET A 631 -6.86 18.02 17.25
C MET A 631 -5.56 17.22 17.39
N GLY A 632 -4.73 17.24 16.34
CA GLY A 632 -3.47 16.49 16.28
C GLY A 632 -3.57 15.16 15.54
N SER A 633 -4.80 14.76 15.13
CA SER A 633 -5.03 13.55 14.33
C SER A 633 -5.31 13.89 12.87
N ARG A 634 -4.87 13.05 11.96
CA ARG A 634 -5.15 13.14 10.51
C ARG A 634 -4.93 14.55 9.94
N ASP A 635 -5.88 15.03 9.13
CA ASP A 635 -5.89 16.36 8.51
C ASP A 635 -6.08 17.50 9.53
N ASN A 636 -6.24 17.18 10.80
CA ASN A 636 -6.34 18.15 11.89
C ASN A 636 -5.02 18.28 12.67
N GLY A 637 -3.89 18.11 12.00
CA GLY A 637 -2.57 18.32 12.57
C GLY A 637 -1.80 17.04 12.89
N GLY A 638 -2.17 15.90 12.31
CA GLY A 638 -1.42 14.64 12.41
C GLY A 638 -0.07 14.69 11.69
N PHE A 639 0.73 13.66 11.87
CA PHE A 639 1.95 13.41 11.11
C PHE A 639 1.62 12.62 9.83
N TRP A 640 2.23 13.03 8.71
CA TRP A 640 2.08 12.38 7.40
C TRP A 640 3.42 12.15 6.72
N TYR A 641 3.69 10.93 6.29
CA TYR A 641 4.91 10.60 5.53
C TYR A 641 4.98 11.35 4.20
N SER A 642 3.84 11.48 3.52
CA SER A 642 3.72 12.15 2.22
C SER A 642 4.01 13.66 2.27
N LEU A 643 3.89 14.28 3.43
CA LEU A 643 4.26 15.69 3.65
C LEU A 643 5.71 15.84 4.14
N ASN A 644 6.18 14.92 4.97
CA ASN A 644 7.54 14.94 5.50
C ASN A 644 8.61 14.56 4.47
N GLY A 645 8.28 13.64 3.55
CA GLY A 645 9.19 13.25 2.47
C GLY A 645 9.69 14.43 1.62
N PRO A 646 8.80 15.28 1.07
CA PRO A 646 9.20 16.51 0.37
C PRO A 646 10.07 17.46 1.21
N VAL A 647 9.83 17.55 2.53
CA VAL A 647 10.68 18.36 3.45
C VAL A 647 12.10 17.82 3.51
N ILE A 648 12.25 16.50 3.70
CA ILE A 648 13.57 15.86 3.74
C ILE A 648 14.34 16.10 2.45
N GLN A 649 13.68 15.97 1.29
CA GLN A 649 14.29 16.27 0.00
C GLN A 649 14.69 17.74 -0.13
N GLY A 650 13.87 18.65 0.37
CA GLY A 650 14.16 20.08 0.39
C GLY A 650 15.36 20.42 1.29
N VAL A 651 15.39 19.88 2.52
CA VAL A 651 16.51 20.07 3.44
C VAL A 651 17.81 19.50 2.86
N ALA A 652 17.75 18.36 2.18
CA ALA A 652 18.92 17.75 1.54
C ALA A 652 19.59 18.67 0.51
N THR A 653 18.89 19.67 -0.05
CA THR A 653 19.48 20.62 -1.01
C THR A 653 20.49 21.58 -0.38
N PHE A 654 20.47 21.78 0.94
CA PHE A 654 21.36 22.71 1.65
C PHE A 654 21.99 22.15 2.94
N ASP A 655 21.44 21.08 3.51
CA ASP A 655 21.98 20.40 4.70
C ASP A 655 21.68 18.89 4.63
N LYS A 656 22.64 18.16 4.10
CA LYS A 656 22.51 16.72 3.87
C LYS A 656 22.50 15.91 5.18
N GLU A 657 23.28 16.32 6.17
CA GLU A 657 23.35 15.60 7.45
C GLU A 657 22.04 15.77 8.24
N GLU A 658 21.47 16.96 8.20
CA GLU A 658 20.16 17.19 8.78
C GLU A 658 19.06 16.40 8.06
N ALA A 659 19.11 16.30 6.73
CA ALA A 659 18.19 15.45 5.97
C ALA A 659 18.28 13.96 6.37
N LYS A 660 19.49 13.43 6.62
CA LYS A 660 19.68 12.08 7.14
C LYS A 660 19.08 11.91 8.53
N ARG A 661 19.26 12.90 9.41
CA ARG A 661 18.66 12.89 10.75
C ARG A 661 17.13 12.88 10.68
N LEU A 662 16.54 13.68 9.80
CA LEU A 662 15.08 13.69 9.58
C LEU A 662 14.59 12.36 9.03
N LEU A 663 15.32 11.76 8.09
CA LEU A 663 15.00 10.43 7.58
C LEU A 663 15.04 9.37 8.69
N HIS A 664 16.09 9.40 9.53
CA HIS A 664 16.21 8.49 10.66
C HIS A 664 15.03 8.61 11.63
N ASN A 665 14.54 9.82 11.90
CA ASN A 665 13.38 10.02 12.75
C ASN A 665 12.11 9.35 12.22
N MET A 666 11.94 9.25 10.89
CA MET A 666 10.78 8.60 10.26
C MET A 666 10.90 7.08 10.20
N THR A 667 12.05 6.49 10.53
CA THR A 667 12.25 5.02 10.47
C THR A 667 11.37 4.28 11.46
N PHE A 668 11.01 3.06 11.11
CA PHE A 668 10.31 2.17 12.05
C PHE A 668 11.16 1.80 13.25
N GLY A 669 12.49 1.75 13.07
CA GLY A 669 13.44 1.64 14.18
C GLY A 669 13.21 2.72 15.23
N ASN A 670 13.19 4.00 14.84
CA ASN A 670 12.91 5.11 15.75
C ASN A 670 11.48 5.04 16.33
N MET A 671 10.49 4.73 15.51
CA MET A 671 9.09 4.60 15.97
C MET A 671 8.94 3.53 17.05
N SER A 672 9.55 2.36 16.86
CA SER A 672 9.48 1.25 17.82
C SER A 672 10.21 1.54 19.14
N GLU A 673 11.16 2.47 19.17
CA GLU A 673 11.77 2.95 20.41
C GLU A 673 10.84 3.84 21.23
N HIS A 674 10.02 4.66 20.54
CA HIS A 674 9.05 5.55 21.18
C HIS A 674 7.75 4.83 21.54
N PHE A 675 7.32 3.86 20.74
CA PHE A 675 6.05 3.14 20.85
C PHE A 675 6.23 1.61 20.84
N PRO A 676 6.97 1.04 21.80
CA PRO A 676 7.41 -0.36 21.74
C PRO A 676 6.30 -1.41 21.86
N GLY A 677 5.10 -1.03 22.27
CA GLY A 677 3.95 -1.93 22.39
C GLY A 677 3.11 -2.08 21.13
N TYR A 678 3.41 -1.31 20.07
CA TYR A 678 2.58 -1.27 18.85
C TYR A 678 3.28 -1.96 17.68
N TRP A 679 2.66 -3.02 17.14
CA TRP A 679 3.22 -3.80 16.04
C TRP A 679 3.41 -2.97 14.74
N CYS A 680 2.54 -2.02 14.49
CA CYS A 680 2.63 -1.13 13.33
C CYS A 680 3.82 -0.17 13.38
N CYS A 681 4.62 -0.17 14.45
CA CYS A 681 5.91 0.50 14.49
C CYS A 681 7.08 -0.39 14.09
N TYR A 682 6.88 -1.68 13.89
CA TYR A 682 7.96 -2.63 13.61
C TYR A 682 8.02 -3.03 12.14
N TRP A 683 6.89 -3.43 11.56
CA TRP A 683 6.87 -3.96 10.19
C TRP A 683 5.81 -3.32 9.30
N SER A 684 4.99 -2.46 9.85
CA SER A 684 3.99 -1.68 9.13
C SER A 684 3.80 -0.31 9.79
N ALA A 685 3.06 0.57 9.15
CA ALA A 685 2.62 1.82 9.74
C ALA A 685 1.23 2.21 9.21
N ALA A 686 0.56 3.07 9.95
CA ALA A 686 -0.65 3.76 9.52
C ALA A 686 -0.33 4.80 8.44
N ASP A 687 -1.35 5.26 7.74
CA ASP A 687 -1.25 6.36 6.79
C ASP A 687 -0.84 7.67 7.49
N THR A 688 -1.37 7.89 8.66
CA THR A 688 -1.09 9.03 9.53
C THR A 688 -0.88 8.59 10.97
N VAL A 689 -0.15 9.41 11.72
CA VAL A 689 0.15 9.19 13.13
C VAL A 689 -0.30 10.41 13.92
N GLU A 690 -0.81 10.23 15.13
CA GLU A 690 -1.15 11.33 16.01
C GLU A 690 0.09 12.15 16.36
N SER A 691 -0.06 13.48 16.32
CA SER A 691 1.00 14.42 16.74
C SER A 691 0.96 14.69 18.24
N SER A 692 1.97 15.41 18.72
CA SER A 692 2.06 15.86 20.12
C SER A 692 0.90 16.78 20.55
N LEU A 693 0.05 17.21 19.63
CA LEU A 693 -1.15 17.99 19.96
C LEU A 693 -2.25 17.12 20.59
N VAL A 694 -2.20 15.80 20.44
CA VAL A 694 -3.11 14.87 21.11
C VAL A 694 -2.56 14.54 22.50
N PRO A 695 -3.25 14.91 23.59
CA PRO A 695 -2.78 14.59 24.94
C PRO A 695 -2.69 13.08 25.17
N GLY A 696 -1.51 12.62 25.56
CA GLY A 696 -1.28 11.19 25.81
C GLY A 696 -1.26 10.35 24.56
N SER A 697 -0.99 10.98 23.41
CA SER A 697 -0.93 10.31 22.11
C SER A 697 -0.04 9.07 22.17
N GLY A 698 -0.65 7.94 21.88
CA GLY A 698 0.04 6.81 21.35
C GLY A 698 -0.03 6.91 19.84
N LEU A 699 0.64 6.10 19.13
CA LEU A 699 0.79 6.06 17.69
C LEU A 699 -0.53 5.96 16.87
N ALA A 700 -1.67 5.77 17.49
CA ALA A 700 -2.90 5.39 16.83
C ALA A 700 -3.45 6.52 15.95
N ASP A 701 -3.59 6.26 14.67
CA ASP A 701 -4.66 6.88 13.92
C ASP A 701 -6.00 6.34 14.47
N GLN A 702 -6.68 7.11 15.30
CA GLN A 702 -7.94 6.70 15.94
C GLN A 702 -9.00 6.25 14.92
N SER A 703 -8.96 6.77 13.71
CA SER A 703 -9.88 6.34 12.67
C SER A 703 -9.69 4.89 12.24
N MET A 704 -8.49 4.34 12.37
CA MET A 704 -8.22 2.94 12.05
C MET A 704 -8.73 1.99 13.13
N GLU A 705 -8.76 2.42 14.40
CA GLU A 705 -9.43 1.66 15.48
C GLU A 705 -10.92 1.48 15.21
N TYR A 706 -11.54 2.50 14.63
CA TYR A 706 -12.96 2.46 14.29
C TYR A 706 -13.31 1.39 13.25
N TRP A 707 -12.38 1.06 12.34
CA TRP A 707 -12.68 0.21 11.20
C TRP A 707 -12.25 -1.25 11.35
N LYS A 708 -11.51 -1.57 12.40
CA LYS A 708 -11.10 -2.94 12.75
C LYS A 708 -10.53 -3.72 11.56
N ILE A 709 -9.46 -3.22 10.99
CA ILE A 709 -8.76 -3.79 9.85
C ILE A 709 -7.26 -3.88 10.11
N PRO A 710 -6.50 -4.75 9.42
CA PRO A 710 -5.04 -4.73 9.50
C PRO A 710 -4.48 -3.35 9.13
N VAL A 711 -3.51 -2.86 9.89
CA VAL A 711 -2.95 -1.51 9.71
C VAL A 711 -1.78 -1.56 8.72
N TYR A 712 -2.03 -1.27 7.46
CA TYR A 712 -1.02 -1.21 6.41
C TYR A 712 -1.25 -0.01 5.49
N CYS A 713 -0.19 0.77 5.26
CA CYS A 713 -0.15 1.84 4.29
C CYS A 713 1.15 1.80 3.49
N ALA A 714 1.08 2.11 2.19
CA ALA A 714 2.26 2.12 1.33
C ALA A 714 3.10 3.40 1.47
N HIS A 715 2.52 4.51 1.92
CA HIS A 715 3.21 5.79 2.07
C HIS A 715 4.47 5.72 2.94
N PRO A 716 4.45 5.13 4.15
CA PRO A 716 5.65 5.03 4.97
C PRO A 716 6.79 4.33 4.25
N HIS A 717 6.50 3.18 3.65
CA HIS A 717 7.50 2.38 2.94
C HIS A 717 8.07 3.13 1.73
N ALA A 718 7.21 3.78 0.96
CA ALA A 718 7.62 4.50 -0.23
C ALA A 718 8.47 5.74 0.10
N TRP A 719 8.02 6.57 1.04
CA TRP A 719 8.70 7.83 1.34
C TRP A 719 10.04 7.64 2.05
N ILE A 720 10.17 6.66 2.96
CA ILE A 720 11.46 6.34 3.60
C ILE A 720 12.46 5.91 2.54
N LEU A 721 12.10 4.96 1.67
CA LEU A 721 12.97 4.50 0.57
C LEU A 721 13.33 5.61 -0.41
N TYR A 722 12.34 6.39 -0.83
CA TYR A 722 12.59 7.45 -1.82
C TYR A 722 13.49 8.55 -1.26
N CYS A 723 13.28 8.98 -0.02
CA CYS A 723 14.16 9.93 0.66
C CYS A 723 15.59 9.39 0.78
N TYR A 724 15.75 8.11 1.12
CA TYR A 724 17.05 7.47 1.15
C TYR A 724 17.77 7.56 -0.20
N TYR A 725 17.11 7.18 -1.30
CA TYR A 725 17.70 7.28 -2.65
C TYR A 725 18.04 8.72 -3.03
N LYS A 726 17.19 9.69 -2.72
CA LYS A 726 17.42 11.10 -3.05
C LYS A 726 18.59 11.70 -2.27
N ILE A 727 18.71 11.42 -0.98
CA ILE A 727 19.84 11.90 -0.15
C ILE A 727 21.15 11.32 -0.67
N ARG A 728 21.14 10.04 -1.07
CA ARG A 728 22.36 9.36 -1.54
C ARG A 728 22.80 9.84 -2.91
N ASN A 729 21.87 10.00 -3.85
CA ASN A 729 22.18 10.35 -5.24
C ASN A 729 22.61 11.81 -5.43
N GLN A 730 22.46 12.68 -4.43
CA GLN A 730 23.02 14.04 -4.46
C GLN A 730 24.55 14.08 -4.36
N ASN A 731 25.23 12.91 -4.29
CA ASN A 731 26.70 12.81 -4.32
C ASN A 731 27.26 12.48 -5.72
N THR A 732 26.39 12.21 -6.70
CA THR A 732 26.74 11.92 -8.09
C THR A 732 26.30 13.05 -9.02
#